data_9fd97eff6a0cae2e0d5222df0bf46eb6
#
_entry.id   9fd97eff6a0cae2e0d5222df0bf46eb6
#
_cell.length_a   1.000
_cell.length_b   1.000
_cell.length_c   1.000
_cell.angle_alpha   90.00
_cell.angle_beta   90.00
_cell.angle_gamma   90.00
#
_symmetry.space_group_name_H-M   'P 1'
#
loop_
_entity.id
_entity.type
_entity.pdbx_description
1 polymer ?
#
loop_
_entity_poly.entity_id
_entity_poly.type
_entity_poly.pdbx_seq_one_letter_code
_entity_poly.pdbx_strand_id
1 'polypeptide(L)'
;MNPVAEEIESYIGSSSMSGKDFLEHYGMPRRSGRYPWGSGKDPYQSGRDFLGRVEEMRKSGFTYTDENGKKWTGDPAIAKSLGYSTTDFRTVYAIAKDERRSDMVATARRLKEKEGMNNSEIGRKMGINESSVRSLLDPNSESKMKQARETAEFLKKQVDKKKMVDVGAGVERDLNISKEKLDQALFMLQAEGGYEVYGNRFPQATNRNQMTTQRVLCVPGTTHSDIYNFDKIQTVKDYISRDDGQTFEKKFHYPESLDSKRLAIRYKEDGGIDKDGLVELRRNVPDLSLGESRYSQVRIMVDGKKYIKGMAVYKDDSNFPPGVDVIFNTNKSKSVPKLEVLKDIKKDPDNPFGSLIKDADQGGQYWYTDKKGNRKLGLINKRSDEGDWGDWKDALPSQFLSKQSKAMAEKQLGIAKADKQAEFDSIMALTNPTVKKYYLHKFAEDCDSAAVHLKGASLPGQKYYVILPVTSLSEKEVYAPGYPDGSKLALIRYPHGGTFEIPICTVNNKNKEAISMIGKTSQDAIGINSKVADRLSGADFDGDTVMGIPTHDRGGKVKITSTHPLKGLEGFDPKMSYGGEKKVDANGKEHWYRNGSEYKLMKKTDTEMGKISNLITDMTLLGASEDKLARAVRHSMVVIDAEKHHLDYKQSEKDNNIAALKVEYQGKSTGGASTIISRAKGEVKVDKRQGTPKYNIKGKEWYDPSRPEGALIYKKADDATYTTHKLNKKTGEMEEVTVVRKTNSTKMAETDDAYTLVSQYRHPMEGVYADYANSMKHLANQARIEETKAGKIAYNKEAKRKYQTEVDSLTKKLDIAQSNVVKERAAQRMTYAAVQKKQNAAKEAGEVMKAKDVKKASQQALTRHREEVGSVSRRDRNIVITDNEWKAIQAGAISENILNKILN
;
A
#
# COMPACT_ATOMS: atom_id res chain seq x y z
N MET A 1 -15.09 -35.57 14.11
CA MET A 1 -16.02 -35.99 13.05
C MET A 1 -17.37 -35.34 13.35
N ASN A 2 -18.03 -34.82 12.35
CA ASN A 2 -19.27 -34.05 12.54
C ASN A 2 -20.46 -35.04 12.49
N PRO A 3 -21.30 -35.19 13.53
CA PRO A 3 -22.41 -36.17 13.54
C PRO A 3 -23.41 -36.02 12.39
N VAL A 4 -23.48 -34.83 11.78
CA VAL A 4 -24.34 -34.58 10.59
C VAL A 4 -23.84 -35.32 9.33
N ALA A 5 -22.58 -35.67 9.26
CA ALA A 5 -22.04 -36.47 8.17
C ALA A 5 -22.50 -37.94 8.25
N GLU A 6 -22.60 -38.49 9.45
CA GLU A 6 -23.05 -39.88 9.66
C GLU A 6 -24.54 -40.06 9.38
N GLU A 7 -25.37 -39.03 9.67
CA GLU A 7 -26.82 -39.11 9.41
C GLU A 7 -27.17 -38.92 7.92
N ILE A 8 -26.34 -38.17 7.18
CA ILE A 8 -26.43 -38.04 5.73
C ILE A 8 -25.97 -39.32 5.02
N GLU A 9 -24.97 -40.03 5.53
CA GLU A 9 -24.54 -41.34 5.02
C GLU A 9 -25.64 -42.40 5.19
N SER A 10 -26.47 -42.35 6.24
CA SER A 10 -27.58 -43.27 6.45
C SER A 10 -28.77 -43.02 5.50
N TYR A 11 -28.93 -41.79 5.00
CA TYR A 11 -30.03 -41.43 4.10
C TYR A 11 -29.68 -41.61 2.59
N ILE A 12 -28.39 -41.60 2.24
CA ILE A 12 -27.89 -41.78 0.86
C ILE A 12 -27.31 -43.19 0.64
N GLY A 13 -27.65 -44.18 1.45
CA GLY A 13 -27.18 -45.56 1.23
C GLY A 13 -25.69 -45.66 0.96
N SER A 14 -24.88 -45.82 1.94
CA SER A 14 -23.47 -46.25 2.02
C SER A 14 -22.68 -46.33 0.70
N SER A 15 -22.45 -45.19 0.05
CA SER A 15 -21.34 -44.98 -0.85
C SER A 15 -20.86 -43.54 -0.70
N SER A 16 -19.61 -43.36 -0.30
CA SER A 16 -18.95 -42.09 -0.33
C SER A 16 -18.91 -41.60 -1.79
N MET A 17 -19.87 -40.78 -2.19
CA MET A 17 -19.86 -40.16 -3.50
C MET A 17 -18.68 -39.20 -3.56
N SER A 18 -17.74 -39.48 -4.46
CA SER A 18 -16.68 -38.54 -4.78
C SER A 18 -17.30 -37.25 -5.35
N GLY A 19 -16.62 -36.11 -5.26
CA GLY A 19 -17.07 -34.90 -5.90
C GLY A 19 -17.35 -35.06 -7.39
N LYS A 20 -16.71 -36.04 -8.03
CA LYS A 20 -16.93 -36.46 -9.42
C LYS A 20 -18.27 -37.14 -9.61
N ASP A 21 -18.63 -38.06 -8.73
CA ASP A 21 -19.94 -38.75 -8.75
C ASP A 21 -21.07 -37.77 -8.50
N PHE A 22 -20.80 -36.74 -7.68
CA PHE A 22 -21.74 -35.66 -7.43
C PHE A 22 -22.06 -34.86 -8.69
N LEU A 23 -21.05 -34.39 -9.43
CA LEU A 23 -21.26 -33.63 -10.67
C LEU A 23 -21.87 -34.51 -11.78
N GLU A 24 -21.50 -35.79 -11.87
CA GLU A 24 -22.12 -36.74 -12.76
C GLU A 24 -23.61 -36.98 -12.43
N HIS A 25 -23.98 -36.83 -11.14
CA HIS A 25 -25.38 -36.94 -10.73
C HIS A 25 -26.19 -35.65 -10.81
N TYR A 26 -25.53 -34.50 -10.77
CA TYR A 26 -26.22 -33.22 -10.55
C TYR A 26 -25.88 -32.10 -11.53
N GLY A 27 -25.25 -32.40 -12.64
CA GLY A 27 -24.99 -31.38 -13.62
C GLY A 27 -24.05 -31.71 -14.77
N MET A 28 -23.36 -32.86 -14.73
CA MET A 28 -22.44 -33.24 -15.80
C MET A 28 -22.88 -34.49 -16.53
N PRO A 29 -22.74 -34.53 -17.86
CA PRO A 29 -22.99 -35.76 -18.59
C PRO A 29 -21.95 -36.82 -18.21
N ARG A 30 -22.41 -38.09 -18.01
CA ARG A 30 -21.50 -39.23 -17.92
C ARG A 30 -20.66 -39.35 -19.19
N ARG A 31 -19.52 -40.00 -19.13
CA ARG A 31 -18.67 -40.32 -20.30
C ARG A 31 -19.45 -40.96 -21.45
N SER A 32 -20.62 -41.56 -21.17
CA SER A 32 -21.56 -42.11 -22.15
C SER A 32 -22.49 -41.06 -22.79
N GLY A 33 -22.40 -39.79 -22.42
CA GLY A 33 -23.27 -38.69 -22.90
C GLY A 33 -24.69 -38.72 -22.32
N ARG A 34 -24.97 -39.56 -21.32
CA ARG A 34 -26.29 -39.63 -20.67
C ARG A 34 -26.28 -38.98 -19.29
N TYR A 35 -27.32 -38.25 -18.96
CA TYR A 35 -27.52 -37.65 -17.65
C TYR A 35 -28.02 -38.65 -16.61
N PRO A 36 -27.59 -38.54 -15.33
CA PRO A 36 -27.94 -39.53 -14.32
C PRO A 36 -29.43 -39.54 -13.89
N TRP A 37 -30.16 -38.47 -14.12
CA TRP A 37 -31.53 -38.30 -13.62
C TRP A 37 -32.65 -38.78 -14.52
N GLY A 38 -32.36 -39.48 -15.56
CA GLY A 38 -33.42 -40.06 -16.36
C GLY A 38 -32.98 -40.82 -17.61
N SER A 39 -33.43 -41.99 -17.73
CA SER A 39 -33.38 -42.77 -18.97
C SER A 39 -34.63 -42.54 -19.85
N GLY A 40 -35.45 -41.51 -19.53
CA GLY A 40 -36.64 -41.16 -20.29
C GLY A 40 -36.35 -40.42 -21.59
N LYS A 41 -37.30 -40.42 -22.51
CA LYS A 41 -37.21 -39.72 -23.79
C LYS A 41 -37.14 -38.19 -23.67
N ASP A 42 -37.45 -37.65 -22.46
CA ASP A 42 -37.42 -36.23 -22.15
C ASP A 42 -36.52 -35.97 -20.94
N PRO A 43 -35.30 -35.46 -21.13
CA PRO A 43 -34.38 -35.13 -20.03
C PRO A 43 -34.85 -33.96 -19.12
N TYR A 44 -35.91 -33.28 -19.52
CA TYR A 44 -36.47 -32.12 -18.81
C TYR A 44 -37.69 -32.47 -17.94
N GLN A 45 -38.04 -33.71 -17.76
CA GLN A 45 -39.09 -34.08 -16.82
C GLN A 45 -38.73 -33.69 -15.40
N SER A 46 -39.41 -32.67 -14.94
CA SER A 46 -39.05 -31.79 -13.84
C SER A 46 -39.22 -32.36 -12.44
N GLY A 47 -39.65 -33.57 -12.27
CA GLY A 47 -40.13 -34.04 -10.94
C GLY A 47 -39.06 -34.63 -10.02
N ARG A 48 -37.86 -34.96 -10.53
CA ARG A 48 -36.85 -35.69 -9.72
C ARG A 48 -35.39 -35.23 -9.88
N ASP A 49 -35.13 -34.20 -10.70
CA ASP A 49 -33.81 -33.64 -10.83
C ASP A 49 -33.50 -32.62 -9.69
N PHE A 50 -32.24 -32.28 -9.50
CA PHE A 50 -31.81 -31.34 -8.47
C PHE A 50 -32.55 -29.99 -8.55
N LEU A 51 -32.66 -29.41 -9.75
CA LEU A 51 -33.35 -28.13 -9.96
C LEU A 51 -34.84 -28.24 -9.68
N GLY A 52 -35.50 -29.34 -10.14
CA GLY A 52 -36.92 -29.55 -9.86
C GLY A 52 -37.20 -29.71 -8.37
N ARG A 53 -36.35 -30.45 -7.65
CA ARG A 53 -36.45 -30.57 -6.17
C ARG A 53 -36.29 -29.22 -5.46
N VAL A 54 -35.30 -28.42 -5.85
CA VAL A 54 -35.10 -27.09 -5.28
C VAL A 54 -36.27 -26.17 -5.58
N GLU A 55 -36.81 -26.19 -6.78
CA GLU A 55 -37.98 -25.38 -7.15
C GLU A 55 -39.25 -25.83 -6.40
N GLU A 56 -39.43 -27.11 -6.17
CA GLU A 56 -40.53 -27.67 -5.38
C GLU A 56 -40.42 -27.24 -3.91
N MET A 57 -39.21 -27.36 -3.31
CA MET A 57 -38.93 -26.88 -1.95
C MET A 57 -39.17 -25.36 -1.82
N ARG A 58 -38.82 -24.57 -2.82
CA ARG A 58 -39.13 -23.13 -2.83
C ARG A 58 -40.62 -22.84 -2.89
N LYS A 59 -41.35 -23.54 -3.76
CA LYS A 59 -42.80 -23.41 -3.92
C LYS A 59 -43.58 -23.82 -2.65
N SER A 60 -43.12 -24.89 -1.97
CA SER A 60 -43.73 -25.37 -0.73
C SER A 60 -43.40 -24.52 0.50
N GLY A 61 -42.53 -23.52 0.37
CA GLY A 61 -42.09 -22.73 1.53
C GLY A 61 -41.30 -23.56 2.53
N PHE A 62 -40.49 -24.51 2.07
CA PHE A 62 -39.73 -25.45 2.88
C PHE A 62 -38.97 -24.78 4.03
N THR A 63 -39.02 -25.40 5.21
CA THR A 63 -38.29 -24.98 6.40
C THR A 63 -37.48 -26.15 6.97
N TYR A 64 -36.31 -25.83 7.52
CA TYR A 64 -35.40 -26.80 8.14
C TYR A 64 -35.13 -26.39 9.58
N THR A 65 -35.19 -27.33 10.52
CA THR A 65 -34.77 -27.09 11.90
C THR A 65 -33.50 -27.85 12.18
N ASP A 66 -32.43 -27.15 12.60
CA ASP A 66 -31.15 -27.77 12.89
C ASP A 66 -31.14 -28.45 14.29
N GLU A 67 -30.07 -29.19 14.58
CA GLU A 67 -29.87 -29.94 15.83
C GLU A 67 -29.93 -29.05 17.09
N ASN A 68 -29.70 -27.77 16.97
CA ASN A 68 -29.78 -26.78 18.03
C ASN A 68 -31.19 -26.17 18.15
N GLY A 69 -32.20 -26.71 17.46
CA GLY A 69 -33.58 -26.22 17.47
C GLY A 69 -33.79 -24.91 16.67
N LYS A 70 -32.80 -24.43 15.94
CA LYS A 70 -32.90 -23.23 15.14
C LYS A 70 -33.60 -23.46 13.81
N LYS A 71 -34.68 -22.75 13.59
CA LYS A 71 -35.48 -22.83 12.35
C LYS A 71 -34.91 -21.95 11.26
N TRP A 72 -34.67 -22.54 10.08
CA TRP A 72 -34.17 -21.88 8.86
C TRP A 72 -35.30 -21.84 7.81
N THR A 73 -35.30 -20.81 6.97
CA THR A 73 -36.29 -20.61 5.90
C THR A 73 -35.62 -20.24 4.58
N GLY A 74 -36.29 -20.51 3.45
CA GLY A 74 -35.79 -20.17 2.09
C GLY A 74 -34.53 -20.93 1.72
N ASP A 75 -33.69 -20.34 0.86
CA ASP A 75 -32.45 -20.98 0.34
C ASP A 75 -31.50 -21.49 1.44
N PRO A 76 -31.31 -20.82 2.58
CA PRO A 76 -30.52 -21.38 3.69
C PRO A 76 -31.10 -22.68 4.28
N ALA A 77 -32.43 -22.84 4.32
CA ALA A 77 -33.07 -24.07 4.77
C ALA A 77 -32.85 -25.22 3.78
N ILE A 78 -33.00 -24.91 2.48
CA ILE A 78 -32.78 -25.88 1.39
C ILE A 78 -31.32 -26.32 1.36
N ALA A 79 -30.39 -25.36 1.43
CA ALA A 79 -28.97 -25.66 1.47
C ALA A 79 -28.62 -26.63 2.62
N LYS A 80 -29.06 -26.35 3.84
CA LYS A 80 -28.80 -27.19 5.01
C LYS A 80 -29.42 -28.58 4.89
N SER A 81 -30.62 -28.66 4.37
CA SER A 81 -31.30 -29.98 4.16
C SER A 81 -30.61 -30.83 3.10
N LEU A 82 -29.86 -30.22 2.19
CA LEU A 82 -29.08 -30.88 1.15
C LEU A 82 -27.59 -31.03 1.50
N GLY A 83 -27.18 -30.69 2.73
CA GLY A 83 -25.81 -30.83 3.21
C GLY A 83 -24.83 -29.73 2.74
N TYR A 84 -25.32 -28.64 2.16
CA TYR A 84 -24.49 -27.57 1.61
C TYR A 84 -24.37 -26.37 2.57
N SER A 85 -23.24 -25.68 2.46
CA SER A 85 -23.23 -24.27 2.86
C SER A 85 -24.13 -23.45 1.92
N THR A 86 -24.66 -22.33 2.39
CA THR A 86 -25.51 -21.45 1.54
C THR A 86 -24.76 -20.96 0.30
N THR A 87 -23.44 -20.81 0.37
CA THR A 87 -22.59 -20.39 -0.74
C THR A 87 -22.43 -21.54 -1.74
N ASP A 88 -22.10 -22.73 -1.28
CA ASP A 88 -21.94 -23.91 -2.15
C ASP A 88 -23.26 -24.27 -2.83
N PHE A 89 -24.38 -24.21 -2.09
CA PHE A 89 -25.72 -24.43 -2.67
C PHE A 89 -26.00 -23.48 -3.83
N ARG A 90 -25.70 -22.18 -3.69
CA ARG A 90 -25.89 -21.20 -4.76
C ARG A 90 -25.00 -21.51 -5.96
N THR A 91 -23.76 -21.94 -5.73
CA THR A 91 -22.83 -22.31 -6.79
C THR A 91 -23.31 -23.55 -7.55
N VAL A 92 -23.69 -24.62 -6.81
CA VAL A 92 -24.25 -25.85 -7.40
C VAL A 92 -25.52 -25.58 -8.18
N TYR A 93 -26.42 -24.76 -7.60
CA TYR A 93 -27.66 -24.39 -8.28
C TYR A 93 -27.40 -23.60 -9.58
N ALA A 94 -26.42 -22.68 -9.57
CA ALA A 94 -26.04 -21.93 -10.76
C ALA A 94 -25.45 -22.85 -11.84
N ILE A 95 -24.56 -23.79 -11.48
CA ILE A 95 -23.98 -24.77 -12.39
C ILE A 95 -25.08 -25.62 -13.03
N ALA A 96 -25.95 -26.23 -12.22
CA ALA A 96 -27.03 -27.04 -12.69
C ALA A 96 -28.00 -26.29 -13.63
N LYS A 97 -28.27 -25.00 -13.31
CA LYS A 97 -29.08 -24.12 -14.17
C LYS A 97 -28.42 -23.83 -15.51
N ASP A 98 -27.11 -23.56 -15.52
CA ASP A 98 -26.34 -23.24 -16.71
C ASP A 98 -26.18 -24.47 -17.59
N GLU A 99 -26.01 -25.67 -17.03
CA GLU A 99 -25.97 -26.92 -17.78
C GLU A 99 -27.32 -27.27 -18.41
N ARG A 100 -28.40 -27.14 -17.63
CA ARG A 100 -29.76 -27.31 -18.16
C ARG A 100 -30.00 -26.37 -19.36
N ARG A 101 -29.51 -25.11 -19.27
CA ARG A 101 -29.62 -24.16 -20.38
C ARG A 101 -28.79 -24.60 -21.60
N SER A 102 -27.56 -25.10 -21.40
CA SER A 102 -26.71 -25.61 -22.48
C SER A 102 -27.36 -26.78 -23.23
N ASP A 103 -28.01 -27.71 -22.51
CA ASP A 103 -28.76 -28.81 -23.11
C ASP A 103 -29.98 -28.32 -23.87
N MET A 104 -30.69 -27.36 -23.35
CA MET A 104 -31.81 -26.73 -24.06
C MET A 104 -31.34 -26.06 -25.35
N VAL A 105 -30.20 -25.39 -25.34
CA VAL A 105 -29.59 -24.79 -26.53
C VAL A 105 -29.19 -25.86 -27.55
N ALA A 106 -28.50 -26.91 -27.11
CA ALA A 106 -28.13 -28.00 -27.99
C ALA A 106 -29.34 -28.71 -28.62
N THR A 107 -30.41 -28.91 -27.84
CA THR A 107 -31.65 -29.49 -28.30
C THR A 107 -32.37 -28.54 -29.29
N ALA A 108 -32.49 -27.24 -28.99
CA ALA A 108 -33.12 -26.25 -29.86
C ALA A 108 -32.37 -26.16 -31.22
N ARG A 109 -31.04 -26.14 -31.20
CA ARG A 109 -30.22 -26.15 -32.43
C ARG A 109 -30.42 -27.40 -33.24
N ARG A 110 -30.37 -28.56 -32.58
CA ARG A 110 -30.63 -29.84 -33.27
C ARG A 110 -31.98 -29.88 -33.94
N LEU A 111 -33.05 -29.44 -33.25
CA LEU A 111 -34.39 -29.39 -33.78
C LEU A 111 -34.49 -28.43 -34.97
N LYS A 112 -33.78 -27.30 -34.92
CA LYS A 112 -33.75 -26.31 -35.99
C LYS A 112 -32.94 -26.78 -37.20
N GLU A 113 -31.74 -27.29 -36.98
CA GLU A 113 -30.76 -27.59 -38.03
C GLU A 113 -30.98 -28.99 -38.65
N LYS A 114 -31.30 -29.99 -37.83
CA LYS A 114 -31.47 -31.38 -38.33
C LYS A 114 -32.90 -31.74 -38.64
N GLU A 115 -33.86 -31.18 -37.89
CA GLU A 115 -35.29 -31.52 -38.07
C GLU A 115 -36.05 -30.39 -38.79
N GLY A 116 -35.41 -29.26 -39.16
CA GLY A 116 -35.98 -28.15 -39.93
C GLY A 116 -37.13 -27.40 -39.27
N MET A 117 -37.31 -27.50 -37.94
CA MET A 117 -38.43 -26.93 -37.21
C MET A 117 -38.30 -25.41 -37.08
N ASN A 118 -39.43 -24.70 -37.19
CA ASN A 118 -39.48 -23.28 -36.85
C ASN A 118 -39.50 -23.06 -35.33
N ASN A 119 -39.28 -21.81 -34.89
CA ASN A 119 -39.13 -21.49 -33.45
C ASN A 119 -40.41 -21.81 -32.64
N SER A 120 -41.60 -21.68 -33.23
CA SER A 120 -42.86 -22.00 -32.58
C SER A 120 -43.05 -23.52 -32.42
N GLU A 121 -42.62 -24.31 -33.38
CA GLU A 121 -42.62 -25.78 -33.31
C GLU A 121 -41.65 -26.30 -32.29
N ILE A 122 -40.43 -25.74 -32.28
CA ILE A 122 -39.42 -26.03 -31.26
C ILE A 122 -39.96 -25.72 -29.87
N GLY A 123 -40.58 -24.53 -29.71
CA GLY A 123 -41.20 -24.11 -28.45
C GLY A 123 -42.26 -25.10 -27.95
N ARG A 124 -43.15 -25.55 -28.83
CA ARG A 124 -44.16 -26.59 -28.50
C ARG A 124 -43.53 -27.92 -28.10
N LYS A 125 -42.48 -28.36 -28.82
CA LYS A 125 -41.80 -29.62 -28.58
C LYS A 125 -40.99 -29.61 -27.30
N MET A 126 -40.41 -28.46 -26.91
CA MET A 126 -39.62 -28.28 -25.70
C MET A 126 -40.44 -27.78 -24.50
N GLY A 127 -41.74 -27.50 -24.69
CA GLY A 127 -42.61 -26.98 -23.62
C GLY A 127 -42.26 -25.54 -23.16
N ILE A 128 -41.73 -24.71 -24.09
CA ILE A 128 -41.32 -23.32 -23.80
C ILE A 128 -41.89 -22.37 -24.85
N ASN A 129 -41.95 -21.06 -24.54
CA ASN A 129 -42.46 -20.10 -25.50
C ASN A 129 -41.43 -19.76 -26.61
N GLU A 130 -41.92 -19.19 -27.71
CA GLU A 130 -41.09 -18.83 -28.88
C GLU A 130 -39.97 -17.84 -28.54
N SER A 131 -40.23 -16.87 -27.67
CA SER A 131 -39.22 -15.91 -27.24
C SER A 131 -38.09 -16.57 -26.48
N SER A 132 -38.37 -17.61 -25.69
CA SER A 132 -37.36 -18.43 -25.03
C SER A 132 -36.51 -19.20 -26.04
N VAL A 133 -37.13 -19.74 -27.10
CA VAL A 133 -36.41 -20.41 -28.20
C VAL A 133 -35.46 -19.46 -28.91
N ARG A 134 -35.87 -18.24 -29.21
CA ARG A 134 -34.99 -17.21 -29.78
C ARG A 134 -33.79 -16.94 -28.90
N SER A 135 -34.00 -16.81 -27.56
CA SER A 135 -32.93 -16.64 -26.60
C SER A 135 -31.98 -17.82 -26.50
N LEU A 136 -32.48 -19.04 -26.71
CA LEU A 136 -31.64 -20.24 -26.72
C LEU A 136 -30.81 -20.35 -28.02
N LEU A 137 -31.34 -19.88 -29.12
CA LEU A 137 -30.68 -19.90 -30.43
C LEU A 137 -29.71 -18.72 -30.64
N ASP A 138 -29.64 -17.80 -29.71
CA ASP A 138 -28.64 -16.72 -29.72
C ASP A 138 -27.22 -17.32 -29.67
N PRO A 139 -26.28 -16.89 -30.54
CA PRO A 139 -24.92 -17.39 -30.55
C PRO A 139 -24.19 -17.29 -29.22
N ASN A 140 -24.56 -16.34 -28.38
CA ASN A 140 -23.92 -16.10 -27.06
C ASN A 140 -24.56 -16.90 -25.92
N SER A 141 -25.57 -17.73 -26.19
CA SER A 141 -26.35 -18.42 -25.13
C SER A 141 -25.56 -19.49 -24.34
N GLU A 142 -24.46 -20.03 -24.89
CA GLU A 142 -23.60 -21.05 -24.25
C GLU A 142 -22.37 -20.45 -23.53
N SER A 143 -22.15 -19.16 -23.62
CA SER A 143 -20.87 -18.54 -23.22
C SER A 143 -20.50 -18.69 -21.73
N LYS A 144 -21.47 -18.69 -20.82
CA LYS A 144 -21.22 -18.68 -19.37
C LYS A 144 -20.57 -19.96 -18.85
N MET A 145 -21.11 -21.11 -19.19
CA MET A 145 -20.54 -22.41 -18.75
C MET A 145 -19.16 -22.65 -19.38
N LYS A 146 -19.00 -22.30 -20.65
CA LYS A 146 -17.70 -22.37 -21.33
C LYS A 146 -16.68 -21.49 -20.63
N GLN A 147 -17.04 -20.26 -20.28
CA GLN A 147 -16.16 -19.35 -19.54
C GLN A 147 -15.78 -19.88 -18.17
N ALA A 148 -16.70 -20.51 -17.42
CA ALA A 148 -16.40 -21.11 -16.13
C ALA A 148 -15.43 -22.32 -16.26
N ARG A 149 -15.58 -23.13 -17.28
CA ARG A 149 -14.66 -24.25 -17.59
C ARG A 149 -13.27 -23.77 -18.00
N GLU A 150 -13.18 -22.78 -18.87
CA GLU A 150 -11.90 -22.19 -19.27
C GLU A 150 -11.20 -21.53 -18.06
N THR A 151 -11.98 -20.90 -17.17
CA THR A 151 -11.45 -20.37 -15.89
C THR A 151 -10.93 -21.52 -15.00
N ALA A 152 -11.63 -22.62 -14.90
CA ALA A 152 -11.18 -23.79 -14.14
C ALA A 152 -9.88 -24.39 -14.72
N GLU A 153 -9.81 -24.56 -16.04
CA GLU A 153 -8.60 -25.04 -16.72
C GLU A 153 -7.41 -24.07 -16.53
N PHE A 154 -7.65 -22.77 -16.58
CA PHE A 154 -6.62 -21.78 -16.26
C PHE A 154 -6.11 -21.93 -14.83
N LEU A 155 -7.01 -21.99 -13.84
CA LEU A 155 -6.65 -22.15 -12.43
C LEU A 155 -5.94 -23.48 -12.17
N LYS A 156 -6.37 -24.56 -12.82
CA LYS A 156 -5.72 -25.86 -12.78
C LYS A 156 -4.26 -25.78 -13.23
N LYS A 157 -4.01 -25.19 -14.40
CA LYS A 157 -2.64 -24.98 -14.91
C LYS A 157 -1.79 -24.17 -13.94
N GLN A 158 -2.37 -23.17 -13.27
CA GLN A 158 -1.65 -22.36 -12.30
C GLN A 158 -1.33 -23.14 -11.01
N VAL A 159 -2.29 -23.85 -10.43
CA VAL A 159 -2.09 -24.60 -9.18
C VAL A 159 -1.20 -25.83 -9.38
N ASP A 160 -1.28 -26.52 -10.49
CA ASP A 160 -0.38 -27.65 -10.81
C ASP A 160 1.08 -27.21 -10.84
N LYS A 161 1.35 -26.02 -11.39
CA LYS A 161 2.68 -25.41 -11.44
C LYS A 161 3.12 -24.84 -10.08
N LYS A 162 2.23 -24.13 -9.40
CA LYS A 162 2.53 -23.31 -8.23
C LYS A 162 2.27 -24.03 -6.90
N LYS A 163 1.59 -25.17 -6.92
CA LYS A 163 1.16 -26.04 -5.80
C LYS A 163 0.08 -25.44 -4.91
N MET A 164 0.20 -24.17 -4.52
CA MET A 164 -0.77 -23.42 -3.71
C MET A 164 -0.99 -22.05 -4.33
N VAL A 165 -2.26 -21.70 -4.58
CA VAL A 165 -2.64 -20.42 -5.24
C VAL A 165 -3.70 -19.70 -4.41
N ASP A 166 -3.49 -18.42 -4.15
CA ASP A 166 -4.49 -17.56 -3.53
C ASP A 166 -5.69 -17.36 -4.47
N VAL A 167 -6.85 -17.78 -4.00
CA VAL A 167 -8.16 -17.62 -4.67
C VAL A 167 -9.16 -16.91 -3.76
N GLY A 168 -8.65 -16.15 -2.79
CA GLY A 168 -9.46 -15.38 -1.85
C GLY A 168 -10.14 -14.17 -2.49
N ALA A 169 -10.89 -13.45 -1.67
CA ALA A 169 -11.65 -12.28 -2.11
C ALA A 169 -10.77 -11.24 -2.81
N GLY A 170 -11.15 -10.81 -4.01
CA GLY A 170 -10.45 -9.87 -4.86
C GLY A 170 -9.77 -10.50 -6.08
N VAL A 171 -9.51 -11.81 -6.05
CA VAL A 171 -8.91 -12.52 -7.19
C VAL A 171 -9.81 -12.48 -8.43
N GLU A 172 -11.13 -12.49 -8.25
CA GLU A 172 -12.11 -12.30 -9.32
C GLU A 172 -11.92 -10.96 -10.05
N ARG A 173 -11.54 -9.92 -9.33
CA ARG A 173 -11.27 -8.59 -9.91
C ARG A 173 -9.90 -8.53 -10.58
N ASP A 174 -8.91 -9.15 -9.95
CA ASP A 174 -7.57 -9.26 -10.55
C ASP A 174 -7.64 -9.96 -11.90
N LEU A 175 -8.44 -11.01 -11.99
CA LEU A 175 -8.67 -11.76 -13.22
C LEU A 175 -9.70 -11.11 -14.17
N ASN A 176 -10.39 -10.06 -13.72
CA ASN A 176 -11.50 -9.40 -14.45
C ASN A 176 -12.62 -10.36 -14.84
N ILE A 177 -13.05 -11.18 -13.89
CA ILE A 177 -14.17 -12.15 -14.03
C ILE A 177 -15.20 -11.91 -12.91
N SER A 178 -16.41 -12.44 -13.08
CA SER A 178 -17.40 -12.37 -12.00
C SER A 178 -17.02 -13.31 -10.85
N LYS A 179 -17.43 -12.96 -9.63
CA LYS A 179 -17.21 -13.80 -8.45
C LYS A 179 -17.90 -15.17 -8.62
N GLU A 180 -19.11 -15.18 -9.18
CA GLU A 180 -19.88 -16.39 -9.45
C GLU A 180 -19.09 -17.35 -10.33
N LYS A 181 -18.45 -16.85 -11.38
CA LYS A 181 -17.61 -17.64 -12.29
C LYS A 181 -16.37 -18.22 -11.59
N LEU A 182 -15.70 -17.43 -10.74
CA LEU A 182 -14.59 -17.94 -9.93
C LEU A 182 -15.06 -19.05 -9.00
N ASP A 183 -16.19 -18.86 -8.30
CA ASP A 183 -16.73 -19.88 -7.39
C ASP A 183 -17.15 -21.14 -8.14
N GLN A 184 -17.75 -21.05 -9.34
CA GLN A 184 -18.07 -22.18 -10.22
C GLN A 184 -16.80 -22.93 -10.65
N ALA A 185 -15.78 -22.22 -11.10
CA ALA A 185 -14.51 -22.82 -11.50
C ALA A 185 -13.82 -23.56 -10.35
N LEU A 186 -13.81 -22.99 -9.15
CA LEU A 186 -13.24 -23.64 -7.96
C LEU A 186 -14.03 -24.89 -7.57
N PHE A 187 -15.35 -24.84 -7.63
CA PHE A 187 -16.19 -26.00 -7.36
C PHE A 187 -15.91 -27.14 -8.36
N MET A 188 -15.79 -26.83 -9.66
CA MET A 188 -15.43 -27.83 -10.69
C MET A 188 -14.09 -28.50 -10.38
N LEU A 189 -13.08 -27.73 -9.98
CA LEU A 189 -11.75 -28.28 -9.64
C LEU A 189 -11.78 -29.20 -8.43
N GLN A 190 -12.57 -28.85 -7.40
CA GLN A 190 -12.75 -29.72 -6.22
C GLN A 190 -13.47 -31.02 -6.59
N ALA A 191 -14.51 -30.90 -7.39
CA ALA A 191 -15.36 -32.04 -7.74
C ALA A 191 -14.69 -32.99 -8.74
N GLU A 192 -14.05 -32.47 -9.79
CA GLU A 192 -13.51 -33.31 -10.91
C GLU A 192 -12.06 -33.75 -10.66
N GLY A 193 -11.26 -32.94 -9.96
CA GLY A 193 -9.81 -33.12 -9.90
C GLY A 193 -9.26 -33.48 -8.52
N GLY A 194 -10.11 -33.49 -7.48
CA GLY A 194 -9.66 -33.73 -6.11
C GLY A 194 -8.78 -32.57 -5.58
N TYR A 195 -8.86 -31.40 -6.18
CA TYR A 195 -8.19 -30.20 -5.66
C TYR A 195 -8.89 -29.70 -4.40
N GLU A 196 -8.12 -29.17 -3.46
CA GLU A 196 -8.64 -28.69 -2.19
C GLU A 196 -8.66 -27.17 -2.13
N VAL A 197 -9.69 -26.61 -1.47
CA VAL A 197 -9.76 -25.17 -1.19
C VAL A 197 -9.83 -24.96 0.32
N TYR A 198 -8.69 -24.64 0.90
CA TYR A 198 -8.60 -24.38 2.33
C TYR A 198 -8.70 -22.90 2.69
N GLY A 199 -9.15 -22.63 3.92
CA GLY A 199 -9.17 -21.27 4.50
C GLY A 199 -8.15 -21.13 5.60
N ASN A 200 -7.36 -20.05 5.56
CA ASN A 200 -6.48 -19.67 6.67
C ASN A 200 -6.82 -18.28 7.22
N ARG A 201 -6.21 -17.93 8.35
CA ARG A 201 -6.34 -16.61 8.98
C ARG A 201 -4.98 -16.09 9.41
N PHE A 202 -4.76 -14.78 9.27
CA PHE A 202 -3.55 -14.12 9.72
C PHE A 202 -3.83 -12.68 10.17
N PRO A 203 -3.01 -12.10 11.07
CA PRO A 203 -3.19 -10.75 11.56
C PRO A 203 -2.86 -9.70 10.50
N GLN A 204 -3.64 -8.63 10.44
CA GLN A 204 -3.40 -7.52 9.53
C GLN A 204 -2.11 -6.77 9.90
N ALA A 205 -1.37 -6.29 8.90
CA ALA A 205 -0.14 -5.52 9.12
C ALA A 205 -0.41 -4.17 9.80
N THR A 206 -1.58 -3.57 9.54
CA THR A 206 -2.01 -2.30 10.12
C THR A 206 -2.61 -2.45 11.52
N ASN A 207 -3.31 -3.55 11.77
CA ASN A 207 -3.94 -3.82 13.07
C ASN A 207 -3.88 -5.32 13.37
N ARG A 208 -2.92 -5.71 14.19
CA ARG A 208 -2.71 -7.12 14.55
C ARG A 208 -3.84 -7.76 15.36
N ASN A 209 -4.77 -6.96 15.90
CA ASN A 209 -5.98 -7.47 16.55
C ASN A 209 -7.07 -7.83 15.56
N GLN A 210 -6.94 -7.43 14.30
CA GLN A 210 -7.85 -7.80 13.24
C GLN A 210 -7.24 -8.91 12.41
N MET A 211 -8.02 -9.98 12.22
CA MET A 211 -7.63 -11.10 11.38
C MET A 211 -8.18 -10.92 9.97
N THR A 212 -7.40 -11.31 8.99
CA THR A 212 -7.81 -11.41 7.60
C THR A 212 -7.87 -12.88 7.20
N THR A 213 -8.88 -13.27 6.45
CA THR A 213 -9.06 -14.62 5.90
C THR A 213 -8.53 -14.67 4.48
N GLN A 214 -7.99 -15.84 4.10
CA GLN A 214 -7.55 -16.17 2.75
C GLN A 214 -8.13 -17.52 2.35
N ARG A 215 -8.49 -17.71 1.06
CA ARG A 215 -8.81 -19.01 0.47
C ARG A 215 -7.66 -19.41 -0.44
N VAL A 216 -7.21 -20.64 -0.30
CA VAL A 216 -6.06 -21.17 -1.05
C VAL A 216 -6.50 -22.40 -1.80
N LEU A 217 -6.37 -22.39 -3.13
CA LEU A 217 -6.53 -23.55 -3.99
C LEU A 217 -5.22 -24.36 -3.96
N CYS A 218 -5.32 -25.64 -3.68
CA CYS A 218 -4.20 -26.55 -3.46
C CYS A 218 -4.28 -27.77 -4.37
N VAL A 219 -3.13 -28.34 -4.73
CA VAL A 219 -3.07 -29.63 -5.40
C VAL A 219 -3.48 -30.77 -4.46
N PRO A 220 -3.96 -31.92 -4.99
CA PRO A 220 -4.28 -33.08 -4.18
C PRO A 220 -3.14 -33.49 -3.24
N GLY A 221 -3.47 -33.87 -2.00
CA GLY A 221 -2.50 -34.27 -0.97
C GLY A 221 -1.92 -33.11 -0.14
N THR A 222 -2.29 -31.87 -0.39
CA THR A 222 -1.92 -30.73 0.46
C THR A 222 -2.70 -30.79 1.78
N THR A 223 -2.03 -30.58 2.90
CA THR A 223 -2.68 -30.59 4.22
C THR A 223 -3.12 -29.20 4.65
N HIS A 224 -4.07 -29.12 5.59
CA HIS A 224 -4.51 -27.83 6.12
C HIS A 224 -3.38 -27.03 6.82
N SER A 225 -2.34 -27.71 7.35
CA SER A 225 -1.18 -27.04 7.93
C SER A 225 -0.28 -26.37 6.89
N ASP A 226 -0.21 -26.88 5.68
CA ASP A 226 0.64 -26.33 4.62
C ASP A 226 0.24 -24.91 4.20
N ILE A 227 -1.05 -24.58 4.28
CA ILE A 227 -1.54 -23.24 3.91
C ILE A 227 -1.13 -22.13 4.89
N TYR A 228 -0.46 -22.45 5.99
CA TYR A 228 0.15 -21.46 6.88
C TYR A 228 1.60 -21.13 6.51
N ASN A 229 2.17 -21.80 5.50
CA ASN A 229 3.41 -21.41 4.84
C ASN A 229 3.11 -20.34 3.78
N PHE A 230 2.80 -19.12 4.23
CA PHE A 230 2.31 -18.04 3.37
C PHE A 230 3.28 -17.63 2.25
N ASP A 231 4.58 -17.83 2.44
CA ASP A 231 5.63 -17.59 1.45
C ASP A 231 5.58 -18.56 0.26
N LYS A 232 4.96 -19.72 0.43
CA LYS A 232 4.74 -20.71 -0.62
C LYS A 232 3.43 -20.51 -1.40
N ILE A 233 2.50 -19.69 -0.85
CA ILE A 233 1.25 -19.38 -1.53
C ILE A 233 1.52 -18.36 -2.64
N GLN A 234 1.27 -18.77 -3.86
CA GLN A 234 1.47 -17.95 -5.06
C GLN A 234 0.19 -17.21 -5.45
N THR A 235 0.29 -16.22 -6.32
CA THR A 235 -0.87 -15.44 -6.79
C THR A 235 -1.12 -15.68 -8.28
N VAL A 236 -2.32 -15.33 -8.74
CA VAL A 236 -2.69 -15.25 -10.17
C VAL A 236 -3.00 -13.83 -10.62
N LYS A 237 -2.69 -12.84 -9.77
CA LYS A 237 -2.92 -11.41 -10.03
C LYS A 237 -2.26 -10.89 -11.30
N ASP A 238 -1.22 -11.57 -11.78
CA ASP A 238 -0.47 -11.21 -12.98
C ASP A 238 -1.23 -11.51 -14.28
N TYR A 239 -2.40 -12.13 -14.16
CA TYR A 239 -3.25 -12.47 -15.30
C TYR A 239 -4.53 -11.65 -15.31
N ILE A 240 -5.06 -11.44 -16.50
CA ILE A 240 -6.36 -10.80 -16.73
C ILE A 240 -7.09 -11.50 -17.87
N SER A 241 -8.40 -11.54 -17.76
CA SER A 241 -9.28 -11.90 -18.87
C SER A 241 -9.94 -10.63 -19.42
N ARG A 242 -9.99 -10.51 -20.76
CA ARG A 242 -10.73 -9.42 -21.43
C ARG A 242 -12.07 -9.88 -22.01
N ASP A 243 -12.36 -11.15 -21.93
CA ASP A 243 -13.52 -11.85 -22.49
C ASP A 243 -14.30 -12.63 -21.41
N ASP A 244 -14.26 -12.11 -20.18
CA ASP A 244 -14.99 -12.64 -19.03
C ASP A 244 -14.68 -14.13 -18.74
N GLY A 245 -13.39 -14.52 -18.81
CA GLY A 245 -12.91 -15.83 -18.39
C GLY A 245 -12.77 -16.88 -19.52
N GLN A 246 -12.88 -16.50 -20.78
CA GLN A 246 -12.61 -17.42 -21.90
C GLN A 246 -11.11 -17.58 -22.14
N THR A 247 -10.37 -16.46 -22.08
CA THR A 247 -8.91 -16.48 -22.22
C THR A 247 -8.24 -15.65 -21.11
N PHE A 248 -6.99 -15.99 -20.78
CA PHE A 248 -6.21 -15.32 -19.76
C PHE A 248 -4.85 -14.95 -20.32
N GLU A 249 -4.51 -13.67 -20.24
CA GLU A 249 -3.22 -13.12 -20.63
C GLU A 249 -2.47 -12.53 -19.42
N LYS A 250 -1.14 -12.50 -19.49
CA LYS A 250 -0.35 -11.85 -18.46
C LYS A 250 -0.50 -10.34 -18.57
N LYS A 251 -0.80 -9.67 -17.44
CA LYS A 251 -0.75 -8.19 -17.31
C LYS A 251 0.67 -7.68 -17.34
N PHE A 252 1.55 -8.41 -16.66
CA PHE A 252 2.92 -8.02 -16.44
C PHE A 252 3.84 -8.76 -17.40
N HIS A 253 4.65 -8.00 -18.10
CA HIS A 253 5.72 -8.52 -18.90
C HIS A 253 7.04 -8.17 -18.21
N TYR A 254 7.89 -9.17 -18.02
CA TYR A 254 9.24 -8.95 -17.51
C TYR A 254 9.94 -7.90 -18.38
N PRO A 255 10.61 -6.89 -17.77
CA PRO A 255 11.23 -5.82 -18.56
C PRO A 255 12.21 -6.33 -19.59
N GLU A 256 12.14 -5.79 -20.79
CA GLU A 256 13.15 -5.96 -21.83
C GLU A 256 14.46 -5.30 -21.41
N SER A 257 15.57 -5.80 -21.91
CA SER A 257 16.90 -5.36 -21.52
C SER A 257 17.58 -4.54 -22.61
N LEU A 258 18.12 -3.38 -22.24
CA LEU A 258 19.00 -2.57 -23.08
C LEU A 258 20.33 -3.31 -23.25
N ASP A 259 20.80 -3.42 -24.48
CA ASP A 259 22.19 -3.82 -24.76
C ASP A 259 23.16 -2.73 -24.26
N SER A 260 24.12 -3.11 -23.45
CA SER A 260 25.11 -2.17 -22.91
C SER A 260 25.94 -1.42 -23.98
N LYS A 261 25.99 -1.93 -25.22
CA LYS A 261 26.61 -1.21 -26.35
C LYS A 261 25.88 0.09 -26.68
N ARG A 262 24.56 0.14 -26.43
CA ARG A 262 23.72 1.34 -26.62
C ARG A 262 23.78 2.33 -25.44
N LEU A 263 24.49 1.97 -24.37
CA LEU A 263 24.65 2.78 -23.15
C LEU A 263 26.03 3.40 -23.12
N ALA A 264 26.14 4.68 -22.81
CA ALA A 264 27.37 5.33 -22.38
C ALA A 264 27.27 5.82 -20.95
N ILE A 265 28.40 5.86 -20.24
CA ILE A 265 28.50 6.47 -18.91
C ILE A 265 29.23 7.78 -19.04
N ARG A 266 28.66 8.85 -18.51
CA ARG A 266 29.36 10.11 -18.33
C ARG A 266 29.84 10.17 -16.88
N TYR A 267 31.14 9.96 -16.73
CA TYR A 267 31.79 9.90 -15.42
C TYR A 267 32.01 11.29 -14.81
N LYS A 268 32.46 11.32 -13.56
CA LYS A 268 32.81 12.56 -12.85
C LYS A 268 33.77 13.45 -13.70
N GLU A 269 34.79 12.85 -14.27
CA GLU A 269 35.80 13.53 -15.07
C GLU A 269 35.27 14.10 -16.40
N ASP A 270 34.11 13.59 -16.85
CA ASP A 270 33.40 14.06 -18.03
C ASP A 270 32.25 15.03 -17.72
N GLY A 271 32.18 15.55 -16.49
CA GLY A 271 31.12 16.42 -16.04
C GLY A 271 29.85 15.69 -15.60
N GLY A 272 29.90 14.37 -15.45
CA GLY A 272 28.76 13.58 -14.96
C GLY A 272 28.34 13.92 -13.53
N ILE A 273 29.28 14.43 -12.73
CA ILE A 273 29.01 14.86 -11.33
C ILE A 273 27.97 15.97 -11.27
N ASP A 274 27.92 16.89 -12.23
CA ASP A 274 26.95 17.99 -12.25
C ASP A 274 25.53 17.54 -12.59
N LYS A 275 25.38 16.28 -13.01
CA LYS A 275 24.12 15.68 -13.45
C LYS A 275 23.90 14.29 -12.84
N ASP A 276 24.49 14.01 -11.69
CA ASP A 276 24.48 12.67 -11.08
C ASP A 276 23.07 12.11 -10.93
N GLY A 277 22.80 10.96 -11.54
CA GLY A 277 21.48 10.33 -11.58
C GLY A 277 20.61 10.71 -12.78
N LEU A 278 21.03 11.64 -13.67
CA LEU A 278 20.30 11.95 -14.90
C LEU A 278 20.54 10.87 -15.96
N VAL A 279 19.47 10.47 -16.64
CA VAL A 279 19.44 9.56 -17.78
C VAL A 279 19.08 10.36 -19.03
N GLU A 280 20.02 10.56 -19.94
CA GLU A 280 19.76 11.24 -21.20
C GLU A 280 19.34 10.20 -22.23
N LEU A 281 18.18 10.38 -22.85
CA LEU A 281 17.60 9.50 -23.86
C LEU A 281 17.65 10.18 -25.24
N ARG A 282 18.11 9.44 -26.27
CA ARG A 282 18.05 9.88 -27.65
C ARG A 282 16.59 10.02 -28.11
N ARG A 283 16.25 11.14 -28.76
CA ARG A 283 14.88 11.35 -29.28
C ARG A 283 14.56 10.36 -30.40
N ASN A 284 13.27 10.09 -30.55
CA ASN A 284 12.71 9.28 -31.63
C ASN A 284 13.22 7.82 -31.71
N VAL A 285 13.75 7.29 -30.59
CA VAL A 285 14.09 5.88 -30.47
C VAL A 285 12.87 5.13 -29.95
N PRO A 286 12.25 4.23 -30.75
CA PRO A 286 10.91 3.69 -30.44
C PRO A 286 10.82 2.92 -29.12
N ASP A 287 11.89 2.19 -28.73
CA ASP A 287 11.95 1.41 -27.51
C ASP A 287 12.32 2.22 -26.25
N LEU A 288 12.61 3.53 -26.40
CA LEU A 288 12.97 4.45 -25.31
C LEU A 288 11.92 5.56 -25.11
N SER A 289 10.64 5.22 -25.21
CA SER A 289 9.56 6.19 -25.08
C SER A 289 9.23 6.48 -23.60
N LEU A 290 9.11 7.78 -23.27
CA LEU A 290 8.52 8.29 -22.02
C LEU A 290 7.02 8.59 -22.18
N GLY A 291 6.41 8.26 -23.31
CA GLY A 291 5.07 8.69 -23.68
C GLY A 291 4.99 10.20 -23.86
N GLU A 292 3.97 10.83 -23.30
CA GLU A 292 3.78 12.29 -23.38
C GLU A 292 4.67 13.08 -22.39
N SER A 293 5.38 12.38 -21.49
CA SER A 293 6.20 13.01 -20.45
C SER A 293 7.51 13.55 -21.05
N ARG A 294 7.91 14.75 -20.64
CA ARG A 294 9.22 15.33 -20.99
C ARG A 294 10.33 14.75 -20.13
N TYR A 295 10.02 14.40 -18.90
CA TYR A 295 10.90 13.78 -17.91
C TYR A 295 10.12 12.74 -17.11
N SER A 296 10.81 11.75 -16.60
CA SER A 296 10.21 10.76 -15.70
C SER A 296 11.29 10.04 -14.91
N GLN A 297 10.98 9.64 -13.68
CA GLN A 297 11.82 8.68 -12.98
C GLN A 297 11.67 7.31 -13.63
N VAL A 298 12.79 6.69 -13.99
CA VAL A 298 12.82 5.45 -14.75
C VAL A 298 13.71 4.38 -14.13
N ARG A 299 13.42 3.14 -14.54
CA ARG A 299 14.30 1.99 -14.41
C ARG A 299 14.49 1.39 -15.80
N ILE A 300 15.73 1.12 -16.19
CA ILE A 300 16.07 0.48 -17.46
C ILE A 300 16.97 -0.70 -17.17
N MET A 301 16.55 -1.90 -17.52
CA MET A 301 17.36 -3.10 -17.38
C MET A 301 18.50 -3.06 -18.39
N VAL A 302 19.68 -3.55 -18.02
CA VAL A 302 20.87 -3.61 -18.88
C VAL A 302 21.46 -5.01 -18.82
N ASP A 303 21.66 -5.63 -19.99
CA ASP A 303 22.22 -6.98 -20.20
C ASP A 303 21.58 -8.06 -19.30
N GLY A 304 20.32 -7.88 -18.87
CA GLY A 304 19.60 -8.80 -18.00
C GLY A 304 20.18 -8.99 -16.59
N LYS A 305 21.17 -8.19 -16.17
CA LYS A 305 21.89 -8.35 -14.90
C LYS A 305 21.94 -7.09 -14.05
N LYS A 306 21.95 -5.93 -14.67
CA LYS A 306 22.05 -4.63 -14.01
C LYS A 306 20.87 -3.75 -14.38
N TYR A 307 20.69 -2.63 -13.69
CA TYR A 307 19.70 -1.62 -14.10
C TYR A 307 20.16 -0.19 -13.80
N ILE A 308 19.71 0.71 -14.64
CA ILE A 308 19.81 2.17 -14.46
C ILE A 308 18.65 2.62 -13.58
N LYS A 309 18.94 3.46 -12.59
CA LYS A 309 17.95 4.22 -11.83
C LYS A 309 18.24 5.70 -12.03
N GLY A 310 17.26 6.50 -12.44
CA GLY A 310 17.48 7.92 -12.62
C GLY A 310 16.26 8.69 -13.14
N MET A 311 16.41 10.01 -13.24
CA MET A 311 15.48 10.87 -13.97
C MET A 311 15.84 10.88 -15.44
N ALA A 312 14.94 10.44 -16.30
CA ALA A 312 15.12 10.42 -17.74
C ALA A 312 14.61 11.72 -18.38
N VAL A 313 15.37 12.23 -19.32
CA VAL A 313 15.03 13.37 -20.18
C VAL A 313 15.47 13.10 -21.61
N TYR A 314 14.75 13.67 -22.58
CA TYR A 314 15.19 13.61 -23.96
C TYR A 314 16.28 14.65 -24.29
N LYS A 315 17.28 14.23 -25.07
CA LYS A 315 18.30 15.08 -25.67
C LYS A 315 18.35 14.87 -27.18
N ASP A 316 18.90 15.85 -27.89
CA ASP A 316 19.05 15.82 -29.35
C ASP A 316 20.20 14.89 -29.78
N ASP A 317 20.14 14.39 -31.00
CA ASP A 317 21.08 13.41 -31.55
C ASP A 317 22.54 13.80 -31.43
N SER A 318 22.85 15.09 -31.54
CA SER A 318 24.21 15.63 -31.42
C SER A 318 24.86 15.38 -30.05
N ASN A 319 24.07 15.02 -29.02
CA ASN A 319 24.57 14.71 -27.67
C ASN A 319 25.10 13.28 -27.55
N PHE A 320 24.84 12.41 -28.54
CA PHE A 320 25.12 10.98 -28.43
C PHE A 320 26.24 10.54 -29.42
N PRO A 321 27.20 9.75 -28.92
CA PRO A 321 28.11 9.05 -29.78
C PRO A 321 27.40 8.09 -30.76
N PRO A 322 28.03 7.70 -31.89
CA PRO A 322 27.44 6.69 -32.77
C PRO A 322 27.11 5.39 -32.04
N GLY A 323 25.88 4.87 -32.26
CA GLY A 323 25.41 3.63 -31.66
C GLY A 323 24.98 3.72 -30.18
N VAL A 324 25.08 4.90 -29.57
CA VAL A 324 24.64 5.13 -28.19
C VAL A 324 23.28 5.82 -28.19
N ASP A 325 22.30 5.29 -27.44
CA ASP A 325 20.95 5.85 -27.32
C ASP A 325 20.62 6.31 -25.89
N VAL A 326 21.43 5.88 -24.93
CA VAL A 326 21.27 6.21 -23.51
C VAL A 326 22.60 6.68 -22.93
N ILE A 327 22.62 7.83 -22.25
CA ILE A 327 23.77 8.29 -21.46
C ILE A 327 23.33 8.38 -20.00
N PHE A 328 24.05 7.67 -19.12
CA PHE A 328 23.85 7.77 -17.67
C PHE A 328 24.95 8.61 -17.04
N ASN A 329 24.57 9.67 -16.34
CA ASN A 329 25.47 10.57 -15.65
C ASN A 329 25.73 10.09 -14.22
N THR A 330 26.98 10.14 -13.76
CA THR A 330 27.37 9.65 -12.44
C THR A 330 28.51 10.46 -11.82
N ASN A 331 28.54 10.51 -10.50
CA ASN A 331 29.64 11.07 -9.71
C ASN A 331 30.83 10.09 -9.55
N LYS A 332 30.72 8.87 -10.07
CA LYS A 332 31.80 7.87 -9.99
C LYS A 332 32.93 8.22 -10.96
N SER A 333 34.20 7.82 -10.62
CA SER A 333 35.38 7.99 -11.44
C SER A 333 35.43 6.98 -12.59
N LYS A 334 36.14 7.30 -13.67
CA LYS A 334 36.45 6.40 -14.81
C LYS A 334 37.14 5.10 -14.43
N SER A 335 37.71 5.01 -13.23
CA SER A 335 38.27 3.77 -12.69
C SER A 335 37.22 2.69 -12.41
N VAL A 336 35.93 3.07 -12.27
CA VAL A 336 34.83 2.13 -12.05
C VAL A 336 34.35 1.58 -13.38
N PRO A 337 34.36 0.24 -13.61
CA PRO A 337 33.87 -0.35 -14.85
C PRO A 337 32.41 0.02 -15.14
N LYS A 338 32.08 0.18 -16.42
CA LYS A 338 30.78 0.65 -16.92
C LYS A 338 29.56 -0.02 -16.23
N LEU A 339 29.55 -1.34 -16.14
CA LEU A 339 28.43 -2.08 -15.53
C LEU A 339 28.43 -2.01 -14.00
N GLU A 340 29.57 -1.76 -13.36
CA GLU A 340 29.65 -1.59 -11.90
C GLU A 340 29.20 -0.19 -11.43
N VAL A 341 28.99 0.73 -12.37
CA VAL A 341 28.31 2.00 -12.10
C VAL A 341 26.83 1.76 -11.78
N LEU A 342 26.23 0.75 -12.41
CA LEU A 342 24.81 0.43 -12.35
C LEU A 342 24.44 -0.39 -11.10
N LYS A 343 23.13 -0.53 -10.85
CA LYS A 343 22.60 -1.31 -9.72
C LYS A 343 22.32 -2.75 -10.14
N ASP A 344 22.59 -3.71 -9.24
CA ASP A 344 22.27 -5.12 -9.48
C ASP A 344 20.76 -5.38 -9.43
N ILE A 345 20.29 -6.23 -10.37
CA ILE A 345 18.92 -6.72 -10.36
C ILE A 345 18.65 -7.50 -9.07
N LYS A 346 17.48 -7.28 -8.47
CA LYS A 346 17.07 -8.01 -7.26
C LYS A 346 16.69 -9.46 -7.60
N LYS A 347 16.96 -10.37 -6.67
CA LYS A 347 16.55 -11.78 -6.75
C LYS A 347 15.03 -11.94 -6.53
N ASP A 348 14.23 -11.07 -7.12
CA ASP A 348 12.77 -11.08 -7.07
C ASP A 348 12.27 -10.99 -8.52
N PRO A 349 11.83 -12.10 -9.13
CA PRO A 349 11.41 -12.13 -10.53
C PRO A 349 10.25 -11.18 -10.83
N ASP A 350 9.38 -10.94 -9.85
CA ASP A 350 8.22 -10.06 -9.99
C ASP A 350 8.60 -8.58 -9.77
N ASN A 351 9.82 -8.32 -9.27
CA ASN A 351 10.24 -6.98 -8.87
C ASN A 351 11.77 -6.79 -9.02
N PRO A 352 12.30 -6.93 -10.23
CA PRO A 352 13.75 -6.96 -10.47
C PRO A 352 14.47 -5.68 -10.07
N PHE A 353 13.76 -4.56 -10.01
CA PHE A 353 14.31 -3.25 -9.62
C PHE A 353 14.15 -2.94 -8.13
N GLY A 354 13.61 -3.86 -7.33
CA GLY A 354 13.28 -3.63 -5.91
C GLY A 354 12.18 -2.58 -5.70
N SER A 355 11.42 -2.29 -6.73
CA SER A 355 10.30 -1.34 -6.75
C SER A 355 9.23 -1.82 -7.70
N LEU A 356 8.00 -1.39 -7.48
CA LEU A 356 6.89 -1.74 -8.33
C LEU A 356 7.11 -1.24 -9.76
N ILE A 357 6.83 -2.10 -10.73
CA ILE A 357 6.75 -1.72 -12.14
C ILE A 357 5.26 -1.54 -12.44
N LYS A 358 4.90 -0.37 -12.94
CA LYS A 358 3.54 -0.12 -13.42
C LYS A 358 3.31 -0.87 -14.74
N ASP A 359 2.11 -1.43 -14.90
CA ASP A 359 1.69 -2.03 -16.15
C ASP A 359 1.64 -1.00 -17.29
N ALA A 360 1.69 -1.51 -18.53
CA ALA A 360 1.59 -0.65 -19.72
C ALA A 360 0.26 0.14 -19.73
N ASP A 361 -0.85 -0.47 -19.30
CA ASP A 361 -2.15 0.18 -19.19
C ASP A 361 -2.18 1.31 -18.14
N GLN A 362 -1.24 1.31 -17.21
CA GLN A 362 -1.05 2.37 -16.21
C GLN A 362 0.01 3.41 -16.61
N GLY A 363 0.50 3.34 -17.86
CA GLY A 363 1.54 4.23 -18.38
C GLY A 363 2.94 3.96 -17.80
N GLY A 364 3.17 2.78 -17.22
CA GLY A 364 4.48 2.39 -16.70
C GLY A 364 5.46 1.96 -17.77
N GLN A 365 4.95 1.37 -18.83
CA GLN A 365 5.68 0.96 -20.03
C GLN A 365 4.90 1.36 -21.28
N TYR A 366 5.57 1.49 -22.43
CA TYR A 366 4.91 1.84 -23.69
C TYR A 366 5.15 0.75 -24.73
N TRP A 367 4.09 0.43 -25.48
CA TRP A 367 4.16 -0.46 -26.62
C TRP A 367 4.73 0.29 -27.84
N TYR A 368 5.59 -0.36 -28.61
CA TYR A 368 6.04 0.13 -29.90
C TYR A 368 6.00 -0.99 -30.94
N THR A 369 6.04 -0.62 -32.20
CA THR A 369 6.13 -1.57 -33.31
C THR A 369 7.57 -1.58 -33.82
N ASP A 370 8.22 -2.74 -33.83
CA ASP A 370 9.58 -2.89 -34.34
C ASP A 370 9.63 -2.78 -35.88
N LYS A 371 10.84 -2.74 -36.45
CA LYS A 371 11.03 -2.64 -37.91
C LYS A 371 10.45 -3.85 -38.70
N LYS A 372 10.12 -4.95 -38.01
CA LYS A 372 9.52 -6.15 -38.60
C LYS A 372 7.99 -6.16 -38.44
N GLY A 373 7.38 -5.09 -37.92
CA GLY A 373 5.94 -5.01 -37.67
C GLY A 373 5.48 -5.68 -36.36
N ASN A 374 6.37 -6.20 -35.53
CA ASN A 374 5.99 -6.86 -34.28
C ASN A 374 5.75 -5.83 -33.19
N ARG A 375 4.67 -5.98 -32.44
CA ARG A 375 4.37 -5.18 -31.25
C ARG A 375 5.20 -5.66 -30.07
N LYS A 376 6.02 -4.75 -29.50
CA LYS A 376 6.92 -5.01 -28.35
C LYS A 376 6.77 -3.96 -27.26
N LEU A 377 7.12 -4.33 -26.03
CA LEU A 377 7.26 -3.36 -24.92
C LEU A 377 8.60 -2.63 -25.00
N GLY A 378 8.55 -1.33 -24.73
CA GLY A 378 9.75 -0.50 -24.62
C GLY A 378 10.61 -0.85 -23.40
N LEU A 379 11.85 -0.38 -23.41
CA LEU A 379 12.85 -0.60 -22.37
C LEU A 379 12.62 0.24 -21.11
N ILE A 380 11.83 1.30 -21.23
CA ILE A 380 11.55 2.24 -20.13
C ILE A 380 10.51 1.67 -19.19
N ASN A 381 10.87 1.59 -17.93
CA ASN A 381 9.95 1.31 -16.84
C ASN A 381 9.81 2.57 -15.99
N LYS A 382 8.68 3.27 -16.16
CA LYS A 382 8.37 4.48 -15.39
C LYS A 382 7.95 4.12 -13.99
N ARG A 383 8.27 4.98 -13.07
CA ARG A 383 7.90 4.83 -11.68
C ARG A 383 7.05 5.99 -11.18
N SER A 384 6.14 5.72 -10.26
CA SER A 384 5.58 6.75 -9.38
C SER A 384 6.58 7.06 -8.26
N ASP A 385 6.49 8.26 -7.72
CA ASP A 385 7.43 8.86 -6.78
C ASP A 385 8.00 7.93 -5.70
N GLU A 386 9.29 8.14 -5.37
CA GLU A 386 9.94 7.50 -4.23
C GLU A 386 9.58 8.25 -2.93
N GLY A 387 8.62 7.73 -2.17
CA GLY A 387 8.36 8.13 -0.79
C GLY A 387 7.10 8.95 -0.57
N ASP A 388 6.70 9.05 0.71
CA ASP A 388 5.47 9.71 1.19
C ASP A 388 5.60 11.25 1.26
N TRP A 389 6.34 11.87 0.34
CA TRP A 389 6.60 13.32 0.36
C TRP A 389 5.39 14.14 -0.07
N GLY A 390 4.42 13.53 -0.75
CA GLY A 390 3.16 14.19 -1.12
C GLY A 390 2.41 14.76 0.09
N ASP A 391 2.53 14.12 1.25
CA ASP A 391 1.91 14.57 2.51
C ASP A 391 2.50 15.87 3.05
N TRP A 392 3.70 16.24 2.62
CA TRP A 392 4.38 17.46 3.07
C TRP A 392 4.04 18.71 2.29
N LYS A 393 3.33 18.59 1.18
CA LYS A 393 2.85 19.76 0.42
C LYS A 393 1.86 20.61 1.21
N ASP A 394 1.08 19.98 2.08
CA ASP A 394 -0.04 20.57 2.81
C ASP A 394 0.30 20.86 4.30
N ALA A 395 1.55 20.62 4.73
CA ALA A 395 1.97 20.81 6.12
C ALA A 395 3.46 21.19 6.22
N LEU A 396 3.85 21.75 7.37
CA LEU A 396 5.25 22.03 7.71
C LEU A 396 5.74 21.06 8.79
N PRO A 397 6.83 20.29 8.50
CA PRO A 397 7.44 19.45 9.52
C PRO A 397 7.99 20.25 10.71
N SER A 398 7.86 19.70 11.91
CA SER A 398 8.42 20.31 13.13
C SER A 398 9.91 20.54 13.02
N GLN A 399 10.65 19.64 12.36
CA GLN A 399 12.09 19.76 12.17
C GLN A 399 12.51 21.00 11.37
N PHE A 400 11.71 21.43 10.39
CA PHE A 400 11.93 22.69 9.67
C PHE A 400 11.46 23.87 10.51
N LEU A 401 10.20 23.83 10.95
CA LEU A 401 9.52 24.96 11.60
C LEU A 401 10.22 25.38 12.91
N SER A 402 10.77 24.43 13.66
CA SER A 402 11.50 24.72 14.90
C SER A 402 12.77 25.54 14.70
N LYS A 403 13.35 25.51 13.50
CA LYS A 403 14.57 26.26 13.14
C LYS A 403 14.27 27.59 12.46
N GLN A 404 13.01 27.96 12.40
CA GLN A 404 12.55 29.27 11.93
C GLN A 404 12.29 30.22 13.12
N SER A 405 11.78 31.40 12.86
CA SER A 405 11.46 32.34 13.94
C SER A 405 10.33 31.78 14.84
N LYS A 406 10.40 32.10 16.15
CA LYS A 406 9.34 31.73 17.09
C LYS A 406 7.96 32.21 16.60
N ALA A 407 7.88 33.48 16.13
CA ALA A 407 6.65 34.05 15.61
C ALA A 407 6.07 33.25 14.41
N MET A 408 6.92 32.71 13.53
CA MET A 408 6.47 31.83 12.45
C MET A 408 5.92 30.53 13.02
N ALA A 409 6.61 29.92 13.98
CA ALA A 409 6.15 28.66 14.57
C ALA A 409 4.79 28.85 15.29
N GLU A 410 4.66 29.89 16.10
CA GLU A 410 3.41 30.26 16.77
C GLU A 410 2.27 30.48 15.75
N LYS A 411 2.54 31.21 14.67
CA LYS A 411 1.56 31.47 13.62
C LYS A 411 1.10 30.20 12.93
N GLN A 412 2.03 29.38 12.44
CA GLN A 412 1.66 28.20 11.64
C GLN A 412 1.04 27.08 12.49
N LEU A 413 1.49 26.90 13.71
CA LEU A 413 0.85 26.00 14.66
C LEU A 413 -0.50 26.56 15.13
N GLY A 414 -0.61 27.89 15.30
CA GLY A 414 -1.87 28.57 15.61
C GLY A 414 -2.93 28.40 14.53
N ILE A 415 -2.55 28.49 13.24
CA ILE A 415 -3.46 28.20 12.11
C ILE A 415 -3.91 26.74 12.17
N ALA A 416 -2.99 25.79 12.30
CA ALA A 416 -3.33 24.37 12.40
C ALA A 416 -4.25 24.06 13.60
N LYS A 417 -4.07 24.77 14.72
CA LYS A 417 -4.97 24.68 15.88
C LYS A 417 -6.35 25.25 15.57
N ALA A 418 -6.41 26.43 14.92
CA ALA A 418 -7.68 27.07 14.55
C ALA A 418 -8.46 26.21 13.53
N ASP A 419 -7.79 25.60 12.55
CA ASP A 419 -8.39 24.68 11.59
C ASP A 419 -8.98 23.46 12.30
N LYS A 420 -8.27 22.89 13.29
CA LYS A 420 -8.78 21.77 14.10
C LYS A 420 -9.95 22.19 14.99
N GLN A 421 -9.95 23.38 15.53
CA GLN A 421 -11.10 23.91 16.29
C GLN A 421 -12.33 24.07 15.37
N ALA A 422 -12.15 24.66 14.18
CA ALA A 422 -13.23 24.82 13.20
C ALA A 422 -13.78 23.47 12.72
N GLU A 423 -12.92 22.46 12.53
CA GLU A 423 -13.32 21.09 12.22
C GLU A 423 -14.18 20.52 13.36
N PHE A 424 -13.76 20.68 14.60
CA PHE A 424 -14.53 20.26 15.78
C PHE A 424 -15.90 20.92 15.84
N ASP A 425 -15.96 22.25 15.66
CA ASP A 425 -17.21 23.01 15.71
C ASP A 425 -18.16 22.57 14.57
N SER A 426 -17.63 22.27 13.39
CA SER A 426 -18.39 21.73 12.26
C SER A 426 -18.96 20.35 12.58
N ILE A 427 -18.21 19.49 13.24
CA ILE A 427 -18.67 18.18 13.69
C ILE A 427 -19.77 18.33 14.76
N MET A 428 -19.60 19.28 15.68
CA MET A 428 -20.59 19.57 16.72
C MET A 428 -21.91 20.09 16.15
N ALA A 429 -21.90 20.78 15.02
CA ALA A 429 -23.09 21.23 14.30
C ALA A 429 -23.87 20.09 13.62
N LEU A 430 -23.29 18.91 13.46
CA LEU A 430 -23.99 17.76 12.88
C LEU A 430 -25.17 17.34 13.73
N THR A 431 -26.33 17.19 13.11
CA THR A 431 -27.57 16.81 13.80
C THR A 431 -27.78 15.30 13.89
N ASN A 432 -27.22 14.53 12.94
CA ASN A 432 -27.29 13.08 12.97
C ASN A 432 -26.31 12.50 14.03
N PRO A 433 -26.79 11.84 15.08
CA PRO A 433 -25.94 11.38 16.18
C PRO A 433 -24.95 10.27 15.74
N THR A 434 -25.32 9.41 14.81
CA THR A 434 -24.43 8.33 14.31
C THR A 434 -23.27 8.90 13.51
N VAL A 435 -23.55 9.86 12.65
CA VAL A 435 -22.55 10.56 11.86
C VAL A 435 -21.64 11.39 12.77
N LYS A 436 -22.25 12.15 13.69
CA LYS A 436 -21.51 12.93 14.70
C LYS A 436 -20.55 12.04 15.48
N LYS A 437 -21.03 10.90 15.99
CA LYS A 437 -20.21 9.93 16.72
C LYS A 437 -19.03 9.40 15.91
N TYR A 438 -19.27 9.06 14.65
CA TYR A 438 -18.20 8.60 13.76
C TYR A 438 -17.12 9.66 13.55
N TYR A 439 -17.52 10.90 13.24
CA TYR A 439 -16.57 11.99 13.02
C TYR A 439 -15.84 12.41 14.30
N LEU A 440 -16.52 12.44 15.44
CA LEU A 440 -15.89 12.70 16.75
C LEU A 440 -14.83 11.67 17.06
N HIS A 441 -15.10 10.39 16.80
CA HIS A 441 -14.11 9.31 16.99
C HIS A 441 -12.88 9.51 16.09
N LYS A 442 -13.10 9.74 14.80
CA LYS A 442 -12.01 10.01 13.85
C LYS A 442 -11.22 11.26 14.21
N PHE A 443 -11.90 12.33 14.54
CA PHE A 443 -11.31 13.59 14.96
C PHE A 443 -10.43 13.44 16.21
N ALA A 444 -10.89 12.68 17.20
CA ALA A 444 -10.10 12.41 18.40
C ALA A 444 -8.80 11.66 18.08
N GLU A 445 -8.84 10.67 17.17
CA GLU A 445 -7.65 9.95 16.70
C GLU A 445 -6.70 10.88 15.92
N ASP A 446 -7.24 11.75 15.07
CA ASP A 446 -6.45 12.72 14.28
C ASP A 446 -5.80 13.78 15.17
N CYS A 447 -6.48 14.27 16.21
CA CYS A 447 -5.91 15.19 17.20
C CYS A 447 -4.81 14.52 18.03
N ASP A 448 -4.98 13.28 18.45
CA ASP A 448 -3.92 12.53 19.15
C ASP A 448 -2.68 12.36 18.26
N SER A 449 -2.89 12.09 16.97
CA SER A 449 -1.81 12.01 16.00
C SER A 449 -1.12 13.37 15.82
N ALA A 450 -1.88 14.46 15.72
CA ALA A 450 -1.35 15.81 15.59
C ALA A 450 -0.53 16.23 16.83
N ALA A 451 -0.95 15.87 18.04
CA ALA A 451 -0.21 16.11 19.27
C ALA A 451 1.19 15.47 19.28
N VAL A 452 1.38 14.37 18.54
CA VAL A 452 2.66 13.67 18.45
C VAL A 452 3.48 14.16 17.25
N HIS A 453 2.85 14.37 16.09
CA HIS A 453 3.57 14.73 14.86
C HIS A 453 3.93 16.21 14.75
N LEU A 454 3.23 17.09 15.46
CA LEU A 454 3.54 18.51 15.58
C LEU A 454 3.71 19.21 14.21
N LYS A 455 2.82 18.91 13.27
CA LYS A 455 2.82 19.53 11.95
C LYS A 455 2.17 20.91 12.01
N GLY A 456 2.87 21.93 11.52
CA GLY A 456 2.29 23.26 11.30
C GLY A 456 1.51 23.34 9.98
N ALA A 457 0.67 24.35 9.83
CA ALA A 457 0.00 24.65 8.58
C ALA A 457 1.02 25.00 7.48
N SER A 458 0.70 24.69 6.23
CA SER A 458 1.53 25.03 5.08
C SER A 458 1.65 26.56 4.89
N LEU A 459 2.75 26.96 4.28
CA LEU A 459 2.98 28.36 3.93
C LEU A 459 2.34 28.69 2.56
N PRO A 460 1.90 29.93 2.36
CA PRO A 460 1.33 30.34 1.08
C PRO A 460 2.28 30.07 -0.09
N GLY A 461 1.76 29.40 -1.14
CA GLY A 461 2.53 29.06 -2.35
C GLY A 461 3.56 27.94 -2.15
N GLN A 462 3.57 27.26 -1.02
CA GLN A 462 4.35 26.04 -0.82
C GLN A 462 3.94 24.96 -1.79
N LYS A 463 4.92 24.37 -2.49
CA LYS A 463 4.71 23.26 -3.42
C LYS A 463 5.85 22.27 -3.31
N TYR A 464 5.66 21.12 -3.93
CA TYR A 464 6.61 20.02 -3.92
C TYR A 464 7.07 19.72 -5.34
N TYR A 465 8.39 19.49 -5.56
CA TYR A 465 9.00 19.37 -6.87
C TYR A 465 10.03 18.28 -6.92
N VAL A 466 10.11 17.56 -8.04
CA VAL A 466 11.30 16.79 -8.41
C VAL A 466 12.37 17.77 -8.94
N ILE A 467 13.62 17.51 -8.62
CA ILE A 467 14.74 18.33 -9.07
C ILE A 467 15.39 17.75 -10.34
N LEU A 468 15.73 18.63 -11.26
CA LEU A 468 16.44 18.29 -12.49
C LEU A 468 17.70 19.17 -12.65
N PRO A 469 18.83 18.64 -13.16
CA PRO A 469 20.05 19.40 -13.28
C PRO A 469 19.99 20.36 -14.47
N VAL A 470 20.23 21.63 -14.20
CA VAL A 470 20.35 22.67 -15.21
C VAL A 470 21.71 23.37 -15.03
N THR A 471 22.66 22.97 -15.85
CA THR A 471 24.07 23.39 -15.69
C THR A 471 24.32 24.85 -16.03
N SER A 472 23.47 25.45 -16.83
CA SER A 472 23.53 26.87 -17.22
C SER A 472 22.92 27.84 -16.19
N LEU A 473 22.30 27.33 -15.12
CA LEU A 473 21.88 28.16 -13.98
C LEU A 473 23.06 28.37 -13.03
N SER A 474 23.11 29.54 -12.42
CA SER A 474 24.05 29.81 -11.32
C SER A 474 23.60 29.14 -10.01
N GLU A 475 24.51 29.06 -9.03
CA GLU A 475 24.20 28.57 -7.68
C GLU A 475 23.19 29.43 -6.89
N LYS A 476 22.80 30.60 -7.44
CA LYS A 476 21.83 31.51 -6.88
C LYS A 476 20.50 31.53 -7.62
N GLU A 477 20.34 30.69 -8.64
CA GLU A 477 19.17 30.66 -9.49
C GLU A 477 18.46 29.30 -9.45
N VAL A 478 17.16 29.35 -9.74
CA VAL A 478 16.30 28.17 -9.91
C VAL A 478 15.36 28.41 -11.08
N TYR A 479 15.15 27.41 -11.92
CA TYR A 479 14.08 27.42 -12.91
C TYR A 479 12.81 26.82 -12.26
N ALA A 480 11.77 27.61 -12.13
CA ALA A 480 10.53 27.19 -11.44
C ALA A 480 9.32 27.90 -12.10
N PRO A 481 8.76 27.32 -13.18
CA PRO A 481 7.71 28.00 -13.97
C PRO A 481 6.41 28.23 -13.22
N GLY A 482 6.20 27.55 -12.12
CA GLY A 482 5.04 27.77 -11.22
C GLY A 482 5.13 29.04 -10.37
N TYR A 483 6.25 29.81 -10.45
CA TYR A 483 6.46 31.08 -9.70
C TYR A 483 6.86 32.21 -10.64
N PRO A 484 6.59 33.48 -10.27
CA PRO A 484 6.99 34.61 -11.08
C PRO A 484 8.50 34.71 -11.27
N ASP A 485 8.93 35.07 -12.49
CA ASP A 485 10.32 35.33 -12.79
C ASP A 485 10.90 36.44 -11.87
N GLY A 486 12.13 36.25 -11.37
CA GLY A 486 12.79 37.16 -10.42
C GLY A 486 12.34 37.01 -8.96
N SER A 487 11.33 36.20 -8.65
CA SER A 487 10.95 35.94 -7.25
C SER A 487 11.99 35.11 -6.50
N LYS A 488 11.95 35.13 -5.18
CA LYS A 488 12.83 34.34 -4.32
C LYS A 488 12.14 33.05 -3.87
N LEU A 489 12.80 31.93 -4.02
CA LEU A 489 12.32 30.61 -3.64
C LEU A 489 13.30 29.95 -2.67
N ALA A 490 12.84 29.57 -1.49
CA ALA A 490 13.56 28.74 -0.55
C ALA A 490 13.31 27.26 -0.89
N LEU A 491 14.37 26.46 -0.99
CA LEU A 491 14.30 25.04 -1.27
C LEU A 491 14.67 24.24 -0.02
N ILE A 492 13.90 23.21 0.27
CA ILE A 492 14.07 22.40 1.47
C ILE A 492 13.90 20.91 1.11
N ARG A 493 14.92 20.10 1.42
CA ARG A 493 14.86 18.64 1.30
C ARG A 493 14.80 18.01 2.70
N TYR A 494 14.03 16.95 2.85
CA TYR A 494 13.90 16.23 4.12
C TYR A 494 14.58 14.86 4.08
N PRO A 495 15.17 14.45 5.22
CA PRO A 495 15.43 15.24 6.44
C PRO A 495 16.49 16.32 6.20
N HIS A 496 16.38 17.49 6.87
CA HIS A 496 17.41 18.52 6.77
C HIS A 496 18.06 18.80 8.15
N GLY A 497 19.36 19.12 8.13
CA GLY A 497 20.13 19.36 9.36
C GLY A 497 19.86 20.73 9.99
N GLY A 498 19.73 21.78 9.19
CA GLY A 498 19.57 23.12 9.69
C GLY A 498 19.34 24.18 8.62
N THR A 499 19.33 25.45 9.06
CA THR A 499 19.14 26.59 8.16
C THR A 499 20.26 26.75 7.12
N PHE A 500 21.41 26.13 7.35
CA PHE A 500 22.54 26.09 6.43
C PHE A 500 22.28 25.20 5.20
N GLU A 501 21.29 24.30 5.26
CA GLU A 501 20.84 23.45 4.14
C GLU A 501 19.61 24.01 3.42
N ILE A 502 19.29 25.28 3.58
CA ILE A 502 18.16 25.95 2.92
C ILE A 502 18.69 26.98 1.92
N PRO A 503 18.96 26.61 0.65
CA PRO A 503 19.28 27.60 -0.37
C PRO A 503 18.06 28.47 -0.67
N ILE A 504 18.30 29.79 -0.81
CA ILE A 504 17.31 30.74 -1.34
C ILE A 504 17.78 31.18 -2.72
N CYS A 505 17.04 30.78 -3.73
CA CYS A 505 17.37 31.01 -5.13
C CYS A 505 16.43 32.04 -5.76
N THR A 506 16.93 32.76 -6.78
CA THR A 506 16.13 33.65 -7.61
C THR A 506 15.54 32.86 -8.77
N VAL A 507 14.25 32.96 -9.00
CA VAL A 507 13.58 32.29 -10.12
C VAL A 507 14.02 32.92 -11.44
N ASN A 508 14.59 32.08 -12.33
CA ASN A 508 14.99 32.45 -13.68
C ASN A 508 14.23 31.56 -14.70
N ASN A 509 13.06 32.03 -15.12
CA ASN A 509 12.21 31.30 -16.06
C ASN A 509 12.55 31.58 -17.55
N LYS A 510 13.64 32.30 -17.79
CA LYS A 510 14.15 32.59 -19.14
C LYS A 510 15.28 31.64 -19.58
N ASN A 511 15.74 30.77 -18.69
CA ASN A 511 16.81 29.84 -18.96
C ASN A 511 16.42 28.85 -20.07
N LYS A 512 17.15 28.86 -21.19
CA LYS A 512 16.86 28.08 -22.41
C LYS A 512 17.01 26.56 -22.18
N GLU A 513 18.05 26.14 -21.45
CA GLU A 513 18.29 24.72 -21.12
C GLU A 513 17.13 24.15 -20.30
N ALA A 514 16.73 24.87 -19.26
CA ALA A 514 15.62 24.46 -18.42
C ALA A 514 14.28 24.41 -19.17
N ILE A 515 13.99 25.40 -20.00
CA ILE A 515 12.79 25.41 -20.84
C ILE A 515 12.74 24.19 -21.78
N SER A 516 13.87 23.86 -22.40
CA SER A 516 13.96 22.68 -23.29
C SER A 516 13.71 21.39 -22.54
N MET A 517 14.27 21.22 -21.33
CA MET A 517 14.21 20.01 -20.54
C MET A 517 12.89 19.84 -19.80
N ILE A 518 12.44 20.88 -19.10
CA ILE A 518 11.30 20.83 -18.15
C ILE A 518 10.01 21.32 -18.82
N GLY A 519 10.12 22.32 -19.70
CA GLY A 519 8.97 22.98 -20.31
C GLY A 519 8.49 24.21 -19.52
N LYS A 520 7.67 25.06 -20.18
CA LYS A 520 7.19 26.32 -19.59
C LYS A 520 6.03 26.18 -18.61
N THR A 521 5.38 25.04 -18.57
CA THR A 521 4.12 24.83 -17.82
C THR A 521 4.21 23.74 -16.74
N SER A 522 5.41 23.22 -16.47
CA SER A 522 5.63 22.21 -15.45
C SER A 522 5.15 22.67 -14.06
N GLN A 523 4.42 21.78 -13.35
CA GLN A 523 3.90 22.04 -12.01
C GLN A 523 4.57 21.17 -10.93
N ASP A 524 5.37 20.19 -11.32
CA ASP A 524 5.91 19.13 -10.46
C ASP A 524 7.44 18.99 -10.54
N ALA A 525 8.12 19.79 -11.38
CA ALA A 525 9.57 19.79 -11.51
C ALA A 525 10.16 21.20 -11.53
N ILE A 526 11.37 21.31 -10.97
CA ILE A 526 12.20 22.51 -11.04
C ILE A 526 13.62 22.16 -11.53
N GLY A 527 14.29 23.16 -12.08
CA GLY A 527 15.69 23.06 -12.52
C GLY A 527 16.63 23.77 -11.55
N ILE A 528 17.70 23.11 -11.13
CA ILE A 528 18.72 23.67 -10.25
C ILE A 528 20.13 23.29 -10.70
N ASN A 529 21.12 24.10 -10.29
CA ASN A 529 22.53 23.76 -10.44
C ASN A 529 22.96 22.68 -9.42
N SER A 530 23.96 21.86 -9.75
CA SER A 530 24.51 20.83 -8.87
C SER A 530 24.95 21.37 -7.50
N LYS A 531 25.53 22.57 -7.44
CA LYS A 531 25.92 23.21 -6.18
C LYS A 531 24.75 23.57 -5.27
N VAL A 532 23.56 23.82 -5.86
CA VAL A 532 22.32 23.99 -5.07
C VAL A 532 21.88 22.64 -4.52
N ALA A 533 21.99 21.56 -5.31
CA ALA A 533 21.68 20.19 -4.88
C ALA A 533 22.61 19.74 -3.73
N ASP A 534 23.90 20.01 -3.82
CA ASP A 534 24.87 19.72 -2.74
C ASP A 534 24.45 20.35 -1.41
N ARG A 535 23.95 21.59 -1.46
CA ARG A 535 23.44 22.30 -0.27
C ARG A 535 22.13 21.74 0.28
N LEU A 536 21.43 20.91 -0.48
CA LEU A 536 20.18 20.25 -0.09
C LEU A 536 20.43 18.84 0.51
N SER A 537 21.31 18.77 1.50
CA SER A 537 21.67 17.50 2.15
C SER A 537 22.22 16.44 1.17
N GLY A 538 23.02 16.90 0.20
CA GLY A 538 23.59 16.02 -0.84
C GLY A 538 22.54 15.37 -1.74
N ALA A 539 21.57 16.13 -2.21
CA ALA A 539 20.58 15.68 -3.18
C ALA A 539 21.25 15.28 -4.49
N ASP A 540 20.73 14.23 -5.11
CA ASP A 540 21.09 13.83 -6.48
C ASP A 540 19.88 13.94 -7.43
N PHE A 541 20.10 13.73 -8.73
CA PHE A 541 19.05 13.87 -9.74
C PHE A 541 18.46 12.52 -10.17
N ASP A 542 18.47 11.55 -9.28
CA ASP A 542 17.88 10.22 -9.52
C ASP A 542 16.37 10.13 -9.21
N GLY A 543 15.76 11.27 -8.91
CA GLY A 543 14.34 11.41 -8.54
C GLY A 543 14.13 12.07 -7.19
N ASP A 544 15.17 12.70 -6.62
CA ASP A 544 15.06 13.47 -5.38
C ASP A 544 14.10 14.64 -5.53
N THR A 545 13.46 14.97 -4.43
CA THR A 545 12.38 15.97 -4.39
C THR A 545 12.63 16.99 -3.29
N VAL A 546 12.14 18.20 -3.52
CA VAL A 546 12.27 19.31 -2.60
C VAL A 546 10.96 20.07 -2.43
N MET A 547 10.78 20.67 -1.28
CA MET A 547 9.72 21.65 -1.04
C MET A 547 10.22 23.03 -1.43
N GLY A 548 9.48 23.73 -2.29
CA GLY A 548 9.71 25.13 -2.66
C GLY A 548 8.76 26.05 -1.92
N ILE A 549 9.30 27.09 -1.27
CA ILE A 549 8.52 28.08 -0.54
C ILE A 549 8.90 29.48 -1.03
N PRO A 550 7.96 30.28 -1.58
CA PRO A 550 8.21 31.68 -1.93
C PRO A 550 8.58 32.48 -0.68
N THR A 551 9.68 33.22 -0.75
CA THR A 551 10.17 33.99 0.36
C THR A 551 10.61 35.42 -0.09
N HIS A 552 10.50 36.38 0.77
CA HIS A 552 11.16 37.72 0.69
C HIS A 552 10.78 38.69 -0.38
N ASP A 553 9.90 38.51 -1.39
CA ASP A 553 9.47 39.64 -2.19
C ASP A 553 8.33 39.44 -3.19
N ARG A 554 7.85 40.56 -3.72
CA ARG A 554 6.81 40.70 -4.80
C ARG A 554 5.59 39.78 -4.68
N GLY A 555 5.20 39.42 -3.43
CA GLY A 555 4.11 38.50 -3.12
C GLY A 555 4.44 37.47 -2.06
N GLY A 556 5.70 37.25 -1.74
CA GLY A 556 6.12 36.36 -0.64
C GLY A 556 5.95 37.04 0.72
N LYS A 557 4.89 36.73 1.45
CA LYS A 557 4.58 37.31 2.77
C LYS A 557 5.39 36.71 3.92
N VAL A 558 6.36 35.83 3.63
CA VAL A 558 7.02 35.01 4.65
C VAL A 558 8.53 35.06 4.50
N LYS A 559 9.22 35.42 5.59
CA LYS A 559 10.67 35.39 5.66
C LYS A 559 11.16 34.03 6.15
N ILE A 560 11.81 33.25 5.27
CA ILE A 560 12.47 31.98 5.62
C ILE A 560 13.89 32.27 6.14
N THR A 561 14.24 31.72 7.30
CA THR A 561 15.59 31.79 7.85
C THR A 561 16.50 30.82 7.13
N SER A 562 17.58 31.34 6.56
CA SER A 562 18.65 30.57 5.89
C SER A 562 19.99 31.16 6.33
N THR A 563 20.98 30.31 6.53
CA THR A 563 22.35 30.72 6.88
C THR A 563 23.33 30.22 5.81
N HIS A 564 24.56 30.65 5.85
CA HIS A 564 25.60 30.18 4.94
C HIS A 564 25.81 28.66 5.11
N PRO A 565 26.30 27.94 4.06
CA PRO A 565 26.83 26.59 4.22
C PRO A 565 27.87 26.53 5.34
N LEU A 566 27.90 25.43 6.10
CA LEU A 566 28.86 25.27 7.18
C LEU A 566 30.28 25.14 6.63
N LYS A 567 31.19 25.97 7.12
CA LYS A 567 32.63 25.79 6.86
C LYS A 567 33.12 24.49 7.46
N GLY A 568 34.06 23.82 6.80
CA GLY A 568 34.61 22.53 7.25
C GLY A 568 33.84 21.29 6.83
N LEU A 569 32.84 21.42 5.95
CA LEU A 569 32.24 20.30 5.21
C LEU A 569 32.81 20.15 3.81
N GLU A 570 33.49 21.18 3.31
CA GLU A 570 34.07 21.22 1.96
C GLU A 570 35.09 20.10 1.77
N GLY A 571 34.90 19.28 0.73
CA GLY A 571 35.78 18.14 0.43
C GLY A 571 35.73 16.97 1.40
N PHE A 572 34.83 16.98 2.37
CA PHE A 572 34.66 15.84 3.28
C PHE A 572 33.95 14.69 2.57
N ASP A 573 34.66 13.59 2.39
CA ASP A 573 34.14 12.32 1.86
C ASP A 573 34.08 11.25 2.98
N PRO A 574 32.89 10.80 3.37
CA PRO A 574 32.74 9.77 4.41
C PRO A 574 33.46 8.47 4.11
N LYS A 575 33.51 8.05 2.82
CA LYS A 575 34.13 6.78 2.41
C LYS A 575 35.64 6.85 2.48
N MET A 576 36.22 7.94 1.98
CA MET A 576 37.66 8.15 2.08
C MET A 576 38.13 8.29 3.54
N SER A 577 37.30 8.95 4.38
CA SER A 577 37.65 9.23 5.77
C SER A 577 37.47 8.03 6.69
N TYR A 578 36.43 7.20 6.45
CA TYR A 578 36.01 6.15 7.39
C TYR A 578 35.75 4.78 6.73
N GLY A 579 36.15 4.59 5.49
CA GLY A 579 36.08 3.29 4.82
C GLY A 579 37.10 2.31 5.41
N GLY A 580 36.81 1.03 5.35
CA GLY A 580 37.67 -0.03 5.82
C GLY A 580 37.92 -1.12 4.80
N GLU A 581 38.84 -2.01 5.11
CA GLU A 581 39.21 -3.17 4.31
C GLU A 581 38.43 -4.40 4.78
N LYS A 582 37.93 -5.17 3.82
CA LYS A 582 37.21 -6.43 4.09
C LYS A 582 38.20 -7.58 4.17
N LYS A 583 38.11 -8.39 5.25
CA LYS A 583 38.78 -9.70 5.36
C LYS A 583 37.73 -10.77 5.64
N VAL A 584 37.94 -11.96 5.10
CA VAL A 584 37.05 -13.11 5.28
C VAL A 584 37.80 -14.14 6.09
N ASP A 585 37.19 -14.62 7.18
CA ASP A 585 37.78 -15.69 8.03
C ASP A 585 37.64 -17.09 7.38
N ALA A 586 38.23 -18.09 8.00
CA ALA A 586 38.20 -19.47 7.52
C ALA A 586 36.78 -20.08 7.47
N ASN A 587 35.82 -19.48 8.18
CA ASN A 587 34.40 -19.86 8.19
C ASN A 587 33.53 -19.08 7.18
N GLY A 588 34.16 -18.27 6.32
CA GLY A 588 33.46 -17.44 5.35
C GLY A 588 32.82 -16.19 5.93
N LYS A 589 33.07 -15.83 7.19
CA LYS A 589 32.50 -14.64 7.82
C LYS A 589 33.32 -13.41 7.48
N GLU A 590 32.63 -12.32 7.13
CA GLU A 590 33.22 -11.04 6.77
C GLU A 590 33.55 -10.22 8.03
N HIS A 591 34.76 -9.72 8.06
CA HIS A 591 35.31 -8.80 9.07
C HIS A 591 35.85 -7.54 8.39
N TRP A 592 35.69 -6.41 9.03
CA TRP A 592 36.10 -5.13 8.46
C TRP A 592 37.14 -4.48 9.37
N TYR A 593 38.23 -4.04 8.77
CA TYR A 593 39.41 -3.49 9.45
C TYR A 593 39.69 -2.08 8.94
N ARG A 594 40.09 -1.19 9.85
CA ARG A 594 40.60 0.13 9.52
C ARG A 594 41.85 0.39 10.38
N ASN A 595 42.95 0.82 9.73
CA ASN A 595 44.23 1.01 10.38
C ASN A 595 44.65 -0.20 11.25
N GLY A 596 44.44 -1.42 10.74
CA GLY A 596 44.79 -2.66 11.43
C GLY A 596 43.85 -3.12 12.55
N SER A 597 42.85 -2.34 12.92
CA SER A 597 41.88 -2.63 13.96
C SER A 597 40.53 -3.03 13.39
N GLU A 598 39.95 -4.14 13.90
CA GLU A 598 38.61 -4.55 13.53
C GLU A 598 37.56 -3.63 14.15
N TYR A 599 36.52 -3.25 13.37
CA TYR A 599 35.41 -2.45 13.83
C TYR A 599 34.04 -3.09 13.55
N LYS A 600 33.06 -2.69 14.35
CA LYS A 600 31.70 -3.21 14.24
C LYS A 600 30.89 -2.43 13.22
N LEU A 601 30.30 -3.15 12.27
CA LEU A 601 29.41 -2.56 11.27
C LEU A 601 28.12 -1.98 11.88
N MET A 602 27.60 -0.97 11.23
CA MET A 602 26.32 -0.36 11.55
C MET A 602 25.18 -1.38 11.37
N LYS A 603 24.32 -1.49 12.37
CA LYS A 603 23.15 -2.39 12.34
C LYS A 603 21.81 -1.65 12.48
N LYS A 604 21.83 -0.36 12.79
CA LYS A 604 20.63 0.44 13.11
C LYS A 604 20.78 1.86 12.65
N THR A 605 20.97 2.05 11.36
CA THR A 605 21.15 3.38 10.73
C THR A 605 20.07 4.35 11.14
N ASP A 606 18.78 3.98 11.07
CA ASP A 606 17.67 4.87 11.47
C ASP A 606 17.76 5.35 12.92
N THR A 607 18.25 4.49 13.82
CA THR A 607 18.39 4.85 15.25
C THR A 607 19.54 5.82 15.46
N GLU A 608 20.68 5.58 14.84
CA GLU A 608 21.86 6.44 14.96
C GLU A 608 21.62 7.77 14.22
N MET A 609 20.99 7.74 13.03
CA MET A 609 20.54 8.96 12.34
C MET A 609 19.56 9.77 13.17
N GLY A 610 18.60 9.12 13.84
CA GLY A 610 17.69 9.81 14.76
C GLY A 610 18.41 10.50 15.89
N LYS A 611 19.41 9.86 16.50
CA LYS A 611 20.21 10.43 17.59
C LYS A 611 21.01 11.65 17.12
N ILE A 612 21.71 11.54 15.99
CA ILE A 612 22.54 12.64 15.51
C ILE A 612 21.70 13.80 14.96
N SER A 613 20.59 13.54 14.30
CA SER A 613 19.67 14.57 13.84
C SER A 613 19.03 15.34 15.01
N ASN A 614 18.71 14.65 16.10
CA ASN A 614 18.23 15.27 17.32
C ASN A 614 19.32 16.16 17.94
N LEU A 615 20.57 15.68 18.01
CA LEU A 615 21.70 16.47 18.52
C LEU A 615 21.90 17.73 17.67
N ILE A 616 21.93 17.64 16.35
CA ILE A 616 22.06 18.79 15.45
C ILE A 616 20.91 19.78 15.66
N THR A 617 19.69 19.30 15.90
CA THR A 617 18.54 20.17 16.22
C THR A 617 18.76 20.91 17.53
N ASP A 618 19.16 20.23 18.60
CA ASP A 618 19.41 20.83 19.90
C ASP A 618 20.55 21.86 19.85
N MET A 619 21.64 21.51 19.15
CA MET A 619 22.77 22.40 18.91
C MET A 619 22.37 23.64 18.12
N THR A 620 21.56 23.50 17.07
CA THR A 620 21.07 24.64 16.28
C THR A 620 20.23 25.59 17.10
N LEU A 621 19.31 25.05 17.90
CA LEU A 621 18.42 25.85 18.77
C LEU A 621 19.19 26.57 19.86
N LEU A 622 20.21 25.96 20.44
CA LEU A 622 21.04 26.54 21.49
C LEU A 622 22.19 27.41 20.96
N GLY A 623 22.22 27.67 19.64
CA GLY A 623 23.21 28.56 19.04
C GLY A 623 24.65 28.04 19.08
N ALA A 624 24.84 26.74 18.88
CA ALA A 624 26.18 26.13 18.80
C ALA A 624 27.03 26.81 17.74
N SER A 625 28.33 26.89 17.98
CA SER A 625 29.28 27.41 16.98
C SER A 625 29.29 26.61 15.70
N GLU A 626 29.66 27.26 14.60
CA GLU A 626 29.71 26.62 13.28
C GLU A 626 30.62 25.39 13.24
N ASP A 627 31.80 25.46 13.92
CA ASP A 627 32.70 24.31 14.05
C ASP A 627 32.04 23.12 14.76
N LYS A 628 31.35 23.33 15.86
CA LYS A 628 30.63 22.28 16.58
C LYS A 628 29.53 21.67 15.73
N LEU A 629 28.75 22.50 15.02
CA LEU A 629 27.72 22.02 14.07
C LEU A 629 28.35 21.23 12.92
N ALA A 630 29.45 21.69 12.33
CA ALA A 630 30.14 21.00 11.26
C ALA A 630 30.63 19.61 11.70
N ARG A 631 31.15 19.46 12.93
CA ARG A 631 31.52 18.16 13.49
C ARG A 631 30.33 17.20 13.60
N ALA A 632 29.20 17.67 14.12
CA ALA A 632 27.99 16.85 14.20
C ALA A 632 27.46 16.46 12.82
N VAL A 633 27.50 17.38 11.83
CA VAL A 633 27.04 17.12 10.46
C VAL A 633 27.98 16.14 9.75
N ARG A 634 29.31 16.28 9.86
CA ARG A 634 30.25 15.28 9.32
C ARG A 634 29.95 13.88 9.86
N HIS A 635 29.72 13.76 11.18
CA HIS A 635 29.33 12.48 11.73
C HIS A 635 28.00 11.95 11.18
N SER A 636 26.99 12.83 10.95
CA SER A 636 25.72 12.41 10.35
C SER A 636 25.89 11.88 8.92
N MET A 637 26.78 12.49 8.12
CA MET A 637 27.13 12.02 6.78
C MET A 637 27.76 10.61 6.80
N VAL A 638 28.61 10.33 7.80
CA VAL A 638 29.16 8.98 7.99
C VAL A 638 28.07 7.99 8.43
N VAL A 639 27.20 8.39 9.35
CA VAL A 639 26.13 7.53 9.89
C VAL A 639 25.14 7.10 8.81
N ILE A 640 24.74 8.00 7.91
CA ILE A 640 23.75 7.67 6.86
C ILE A 640 24.31 6.66 5.86
N ASP A 641 25.61 6.72 5.58
CA ASP A 641 26.29 5.86 4.63
C ASP A 641 26.95 4.60 5.26
N ALA A 642 27.03 4.54 6.58
CA ALA A 642 27.79 3.51 7.29
C ALA A 642 27.30 2.07 7.04
N GLU A 643 25.99 1.84 6.94
CA GLU A 643 25.44 0.51 6.65
C GLU A 643 25.69 0.11 5.18
N LYS A 644 25.53 1.04 4.27
CA LYS A 644 25.65 0.83 2.82
C LYS A 644 27.09 0.62 2.37
N HIS A 645 28.04 1.34 2.95
CA HIS A 645 29.45 1.36 2.58
C HIS A 645 30.37 0.80 3.65
N HIS A 646 29.81 0.18 4.67
CA HIS A 646 30.57 -0.47 5.75
C HIS A 646 31.58 0.46 6.45
N LEU A 647 31.15 1.72 6.77
CA LEU A 647 32.02 2.72 7.34
C LEU A 647 32.18 2.55 8.87
N ASP A 648 33.36 2.93 9.39
CA ASP A 648 33.65 2.97 10.82
C ASP A 648 33.02 4.20 11.49
N TYR A 649 31.71 4.16 11.71
CA TYR A 649 30.96 5.24 12.32
C TYR A 649 31.32 5.49 13.79
N LYS A 650 31.87 4.46 14.47
CA LYS A 650 32.26 4.63 15.85
C LYS A 650 33.54 5.44 16.00
N GLN A 651 34.49 5.28 15.06
CA GLN A 651 35.66 6.15 15.01
C GLN A 651 35.22 7.60 14.67
N SER A 652 34.30 7.77 13.71
CA SER A 652 33.75 9.09 13.40
C SER A 652 33.07 9.74 14.63
N GLU A 653 32.37 8.96 15.47
CA GLU A 653 31.77 9.45 16.71
C GLU A 653 32.84 10.04 17.65
N LYS A 654 33.99 9.36 17.78
CA LYS A 654 35.14 9.80 18.60
C LYS A 654 35.83 11.03 18.00
N ASP A 655 36.19 10.98 16.71
CA ASP A 655 36.95 12.05 16.05
C ASP A 655 36.19 13.36 16.03
N ASN A 656 34.87 13.32 15.92
CA ASN A 656 34.01 14.49 15.98
C ASN A 656 33.52 14.83 17.41
N ASN A 657 34.03 14.13 18.42
CA ASN A 657 33.74 14.35 19.86
C ASN A 657 32.24 14.44 20.15
N ILE A 658 31.43 13.58 19.53
CA ILE A 658 29.97 13.57 19.61
C ILE A 658 29.47 13.34 21.04
N ALA A 659 30.19 12.54 21.83
CA ALA A 659 29.81 12.30 23.23
C ALA A 659 29.81 13.59 24.07
N ALA A 660 30.84 14.44 23.91
CA ALA A 660 30.88 15.71 24.60
C ALA A 660 29.80 16.69 24.13
N LEU A 661 29.55 16.73 22.80
CA LEU A 661 28.45 17.53 22.25
C LEU A 661 27.08 17.11 22.81
N LYS A 662 26.85 15.81 22.97
CA LYS A 662 25.61 15.30 23.60
C LYS A 662 25.48 15.75 25.05
N VAL A 663 26.56 15.71 25.82
CA VAL A 663 26.53 16.20 27.22
C VAL A 663 26.26 17.70 27.28
N GLU A 664 26.88 18.47 26.39
CA GLU A 664 26.74 19.95 26.36
C GLU A 664 25.33 20.40 25.93
N TYR A 665 24.75 19.77 24.90
CA TYR A 665 23.49 20.24 24.28
C TYR A 665 22.27 19.41 24.63
N GLN A 666 22.42 18.21 25.20
CA GLN A 666 21.32 17.32 25.58
C GLN A 666 21.33 16.95 27.07
N GLY A 667 22.38 17.33 27.82
CA GLY A 667 22.56 16.89 29.19
C GLY A 667 22.87 15.40 29.34
N LYS A 668 23.14 14.97 30.56
CA LYS A 668 23.53 13.54 30.81
C LYS A 668 22.37 12.55 30.70
N SER A 669 21.15 12.97 31.03
CA SER A 669 20.01 12.05 31.13
C SER A 669 18.66 12.63 30.69
N THR A 670 18.52 13.93 30.56
CA THR A 670 17.22 14.60 30.33
C THR A 670 16.84 14.74 28.86
N GLY A 671 17.82 14.74 27.97
CA GLY A 671 17.60 15.06 26.54
C GLY A 671 17.49 16.58 26.32
N GLY A 672 17.52 17.01 25.06
CA GLY A 672 17.37 18.40 24.62
C GLY A 672 15.96 18.72 24.16
N ALA A 673 15.80 19.92 23.58
CA ALA A 673 14.56 20.41 22.97
C ALA A 673 13.96 19.44 21.93
N SER A 674 14.83 18.68 21.27
CA SER A 674 14.42 17.62 20.33
C SER A 674 13.52 16.54 20.95
N THR A 675 13.48 16.42 22.27
CA THR A 675 12.55 15.50 22.96
C THR A 675 11.08 15.84 22.65
N ILE A 676 10.74 17.11 22.56
CA ILE A 676 9.42 17.58 22.11
C ILE A 676 9.38 17.77 20.59
N ILE A 677 10.37 18.49 20.04
CA ILE A 677 10.33 19.06 18.69
C ILE A 677 10.59 18.02 17.61
N SER A 678 11.55 17.12 17.83
CA SER A 678 11.95 16.17 16.80
C SER A 678 11.13 14.90 16.85
N ARG A 679 10.46 14.59 15.75
CA ARG A 679 9.69 13.34 15.59
C ARG A 679 10.16 12.59 14.37
N ALA A 680 10.35 11.27 14.58
CA ALA A 680 10.72 10.35 13.53
C ALA A 680 9.61 10.24 12.49
N LYS A 681 10.02 9.95 11.25
CA LYS A 681 9.13 9.52 10.16
C LYS A 681 8.29 8.30 10.58
N GLY A 682 7.06 8.26 10.13
CA GLY A 682 6.19 7.12 10.18
C GLY A 682 4.97 7.32 11.08
N GLU A 683 3.94 6.55 10.83
CA GLU A 683 2.75 6.50 11.67
C GLU A 683 3.17 6.12 13.09
N VAL A 684 3.20 7.10 13.98
CA VAL A 684 3.19 6.80 15.40
C VAL A 684 1.74 6.40 15.71
N LYS A 685 1.51 5.11 15.88
CA LYS A 685 0.24 4.67 16.44
C LYS A 685 0.15 5.21 17.85
N VAL A 686 -0.71 6.18 18.03
CA VAL A 686 -1.19 6.53 19.35
C VAL A 686 -2.17 5.42 19.72
N ASP A 687 -1.87 4.66 20.76
CA ASP A 687 -2.77 3.62 21.22
C ASP A 687 -4.12 4.24 21.59
N LYS A 688 -5.20 3.52 21.32
CA LYS A 688 -6.56 3.98 21.62
C LYS A 688 -6.63 4.37 23.10
N ARG A 689 -6.92 5.64 23.33
CA ARG A 689 -7.05 6.16 24.68
C ARG A 689 -8.32 5.63 25.31
N GLN A 690 -8.21 5.13 26.52
CA GLN A 690 -9.35 4.69 27.32
C GLN A 690 -9.42 5.59 28.55
N GLY A 691 -10.62 5.94 28.97
CA GLY A 691 -10.82 6.68 30.22
C GLY A 691 -10.26 5.93 31.43
N THR A 692 -10.20 6.59 32.59
CA THR A 692 -9.81 5.94 33.87
C THR A 692 -10.68 4.73 34.12
N PRO A 693 -10.12 3.56 34.41
CA PRO A 693 -10.91 2.38 34.67
C PRO A 693 -11.75 2.56 35.91
N LYS A 694 -13.03 2.25 35.80
CA LYS A 694 -13.96 2.10 36.91
C LYS A 694 -14.47 0.67 36.92
N TYR A 695 -14.77 0.16 38.09
CA TYR A 695 -15.31 -1.19 38.24
C TYR A 695 -16.79 -1.09 38.67
N ASN A 696 -17.65 -1.77 37.96
CA ASN A 696 -19.04 -1.88 38.38
C ASN A 696 -19.19 -2.86 39.55
N ILE A 697 -20.40 -2.95 40.15
CA ILE A 697 -20.73 -3.84 41.30
C ILE A 697 -20.37 -5.32 41.00
N LYS A 698 -20.30 -5.71 39.72
CA LYS A 698 -19.93 -7.07 39.29
C LYS A 698 -18.43 -7.20 38.99
N GLY A 699 -17.61 -6.21 39.33
CA GLY A 699 -16.17 -6.22 39.10
C GLY A 699 -15.77 -6.07 37.62
N LYS A 700 -16.73 -5.76 36.73
CA LYS A 700 -16.42 -5.53 35.32
C LYS A 700 -15.84 -4.14 35.11
N GLU A 701 -14.68 -4.09 34.49
CA GLU A 701 -13.98 -2.86 34.14
C GLU A 701 -14.76 -2.08 33.06
N TRP A 702 -14.91 -0.77 33.27
CA TRP A 702 -15.39 0.15 32.25
C TRP A 702 -14.64 1.48 32.32
N TYR A 703 -14.58 2.23 31.24
CA TYR A 703 -13.81 3.46 31.13
C TYR A 703 -14.72 4.68 31.07
N ASP A 704 -14.38 5.72 31.84
CA ASP A 704 -15.10 6.99 31.85
C ASP A 704 -14.36 8.03 31.00
N PRO A 705 -14.78 8.28 29.74
CA PRO A 705 -14.16 9.27 28.89
C PRO A 705 -14.54 10.71 29.26
N SER A 706 -15.45 10.93 30.22
CA SER A 706 -15.93 12.27 30.59
C SER A 706 -14.97 13.03 31.50
N ARG A 707 -13.87 12.43 31.94
CA ARG A 707 -12.90 13.12 32.81
C ARG A 707 -12.16 14.20 32.05
N PRO A 708 -11.97 15.40 32.67
CA PRO A 708 -11.25 16.52 32.05
C PRO A 708 -9.80 16.18 31.66
N GLU A 709 -9.14 15.37 32.47
CA GLU A 709 -7.78 14.87 32.20
C GLU A 709 -7.74 13.90 31.04
N GLY A 710 -8.91 13.58 30.46
CA GLY A 710 -9.10 12.74 29.28
C GLY A 710 -8.19 11.55 29.29
N ALA A 711 -8.19 10.90 30.42
CA ALA A 711 -7.10 10.06 30.83
C ALA A 711 -6.73 9.09 29.73
N LEU A 712 -5.54 9.30 29.30
CA LEU A 712 -4.86 8.49 28.34
C LEU A 712 -4.26 7.33 29.07
N ILE A 713 -5.10 6.46 29.57
CA ILE A 713 -4.62 5.19 30.07
C ILE A 713 -4.35 4.32 28.88
N TYR A 714 -3.08 4.10 28.63
CA TYR A 714 -2.65 3.07 27.71
C TYR A 714 -3.07 1.73 28.30
N LYS A 715 -3.75 0.92 27.50
CA LYS A 715 -3.94 -0.49 27.84
C LYS A 715 -2.55 -1.06 28.02
N LYS A 716 -2.24 -1.59 29.21
CA LYS A 716 -0.95 -2.23 29.47
C LYS A 716 -0.71 -3.31 28.42
N ALA A 717 0.52 -3.44 27.98
CA ALA A 717 0.89 -4.42 26.96
C ALA A 717 0.49 -5.85 27.32
N ASP A 718 0.41 -6.15 28.61
CA ASP A 718 0.08 -7.44 29.16
C ASP A 718 -1.38 -7.89 28.89
N ASP A 719 -2.27 -6.94 28.56
CA ASP A 719 -3.70 -7.22 28.29
C ASP A 719 -3.99 -7.49 26.82
N ALA A 720 -3.01 -7.36 25.91
CA ALA A 720 -3.19 -7.50 24.48
C ALA A 720 -2.49 -8.76 23.98
N THR A 721 -3.17 -9.89 24.04
CA THR A 721 -2.74 -11.13 23.40
C THR A 721 -3.40 -11.27 22.03
N TYR A 722 -2.69 -11.88 21.09
CA TYR A 722 -3.24 -12.31 19.80
C TYR A 722 -2.67 -13.67 19.43
N THR A 723 -3.49 -14.47 18.77
CA THR A 723 -3.10 -15.79 18.32
C THR A 723 -2.52 -15.69 16.90
N THR A 724 -1.39 -16.31 16.66
CA THR A 724 -0.71 -16.40 15.35
C THR A 724 -0.11 -17.78 15.17
N HIS A 725 0.05 -18.21 13.92
CA HIS A 725 0.72 -19.47 13.60
C HIS A 725 2.22 -19.23 13.44
N LYS A 726 3.03 -20.09 14.08
CA LYS A 726 4.48 -20.06 13.97
C LYS A 726 5.00 -21.45 13.60
N LEU A 727 6.00 -21.47 12.73
CA LEU A 727 6.70 -22.70 12.42
C LEU A 727 7.46 -23.22 13.64
N ASN A 728 7.14 -24.42 14.12
CA ASN A 728 7.92 -25.10 15.14
C ASN A 728 9.23 -25.57 14.52
N LYS A 729 10.35 -25.10 15.05
CA LYS A 729 11.68 -25.39 14.51
C LYS A 729 12.09 -26.86 14.69
N LYS A 730 11.46 -27.60 15.62
CA LYS A 730 11.80 -28.98 15.90
C LYS A 730 10.97 -29.96 15.05
N THR A 731 9.69 -29.65 14.84
CA THR A 731 8.75 -30.52 14.10
C THR A 731 8.57 -30.14 12.64
N GLY A 732 8.91 -28.89 12.25
CA GLY A 732 8.64 -28.35 10.91
C GLY A 732 7.18 -27.97 10.65
N GLU A 733 6.31 -28.14 11.63
CA GLU A 733 4.87 -27.87 11.52
C GLU A 733 4.50 -26.46 11.99
N MET A 734 3.39 -25.95 11.49
CA MET A 734 2.84 -24.66 11.89
C MET A 734 1.97 -24.83 13.14
N GLU A 735 2.40 -24.25 14.23
CA GLU A 735 1.67 -24.26 15.51
C GLU A 735 0.95 -22.94 15.76
N GLU A 736 -0.22 -23.01 16.33
CA GLU A 736 -0.95 -21.85 16.83
C GLU A 736 -0.31 -21.39 18.16
N VAL A 737 0.20 -20.17 18.18
CA VAL A 737 0.89 -19.62 19.36
C VAL A 737 0.23 -18.30 19.78
N THR A 738 -0.12 -18.20 21.05
CA THR A 738 -0.57 -16.94 21.66
C THR A 738 0.63 -16.04 21.95
N VAL A 739 0.64 -14.84 21.39
CA VAL A 739 1.72 -13.85 21.54
C VAL A 739 1.23 -12.62 22.28
N VAL A 740 1.98 -12.20 23.29
CA VAL A 740 1.74 -10.93 23.98
C VAL A 740 2.19 -9.76 23.13
N ARG A 741 1.33 -8.78 22.97
CA ARG A 741 1.57 -7.57 22.19
C ARG A 741 2.44 -6.59 22.95
N LYS A 742 3.61 -6.26 22.45
CA LYS A 742 4.42 -5.15 22.95
C LYS A 742 4.07 -3.87 22.18
N THR A 743 3.48 -2.90 22.85
CA THR A 743 3.24 -1.55 22.32
C THR A 743 4.41 -0.65 22.71
N ASN A 744 5.05 -0.06 21.71
CA ASN A 744 6.06 0.99 21.92
C ASN A 744 5.37 2.33 21.65
N SER A 745 4.90 2.99 22.72
CA SER A 745 4.42 4.34 22.59
C SER A 745 5.57 5.37 22.76
N THR A 746 5.36 6.62 22.37
CA THR A 746 6.32 7.69 22.57
C THR A 746 6.03 8.42 23.88
N LYS A 747 7.05 9.02 24.50
CA LYS A 747 6.83 9.84 25.69
C LYS A 747 5.76 10.93 25.49
N MET A 748 5.74 11.55 24.30
CA MET A 748 4.73 12.57 23.95
C MET A 748 3.32 11.97 23.87
N ALA A 749 3.18 10.75 23.39
CA ALA A 749 1.88 10.08 23.36
C ALA A 749 1.42 9.68 24.78
N GLU A 750 2.33 9.30 25.66
CA GLU A 750 2.05 8.83 27.01
C GLU A 750 1.77 9.95 28.02
N THR A 751 2.34 11.13 27.82
CA THR A 751 2.16 12.24 28.77
C THR A 751 0.82 12.94 28.59
N ASP A 752 0.19 13.33 29.69
CA ASP A 752 -1.00 14.18 29.69
C ASP A 752 -0.64 15.64 29.49
N ASP A 753 0.52 16.04 29.99
CA ASP A 753 1.04 17.40 29.84
C ASP A 753 2.41 17.40 29.16
N ALA A 754 2.47 17.96 27.94
CA ALA A 754 3.69 18.05 27.14
C ALA A 754 4.78 18.93 27.80
N TYR A 755 4.43 19.82 28.74
CA TYR A 755 5.41 20.59 29.47
C TYR A 755 6.32 19.74 30.36
N THR A 756 5.87 18.56 30.77
CA THR A 756 6.73 17.62 31.54
C THR A 756 7.90 17.09 30.72
N LEU A 757 7.89 17.30 29.41
CA LEU A 757 8.96 16.89 28.49
C LEU A 757 9.88 18.05 28.07
N VAL A 758 9.64 19.28 28.55
CA VAL A 758 10.49 20.43 28.29
C VAL A 758 11.87 20.18 28.90
N SER A 759 12.92 20.43 28.10
CA SER A 759 14.30 20.19 28.53
C SER A 759 14.73 21.17 29.63
N GLN A 760 15.85 20.84 30.28
CA GLN A 760 16.48 21.74 31.26
C GLN A 760 16.84 23.12 30.67
N TYR A 761 17.04 23.18 29.33
CA TYR A 761 17.42 24.44 28.64
C TYR A 761 16.25 25.36 28.40
N ARG A 762 15.04 24.90 28.52
CA ARG A 762 13.79 25.65 28.37
C ARG A 762 13.80 26.60 27.16
N HIS A 763 14.22 26.07 26.00
CA HIS A 763 14.22 26.86 24.78
C HIS A 763 12.79 27.35 24.47
N PRO A 764 12.56 28.62 24.09
CA PRO A 764 11.21 29.15 23.85
C PRO A 764 10.38 28.36 22.86
N MET A 765 11.00 27.70 21.90
CA MET A 765 10.36 26.86 20.92
C MET A 765 9.72 25.61 21.55
N GLU A 766 10.29 25.07 22.64
CA GLU A 766 9.72 23.91 23.33
C GLU A 766 8.34 24.26 23.92
N GLY A 767 8.19 25.48 24.48
CA GLY A 767 6.90 25.96 24.98
C GLY A 767 5.85 26.05 23.88
N VAL A 768 6.20 26.60 22.71
CA VAL A 768 5.29 26.68 21.55
C VAL A 768 4.76 25.30 21.13
N TYR A 769 5.65 24.31 21.09
CA TYR A 769 5.26 22.94 20.73
C TYR A 769 4.49 22.22 21.84
N ALA A 770 4.81 22.49 23.12
CA ALA A 770 4.07 21.95 24.25
C ALA A 770 2.64 22.48 24.28
N ASP A 771 2.44 23.80 24.06
CA ASP A 771 1.12 24.42 23.95
C ASP A 771 0.28 23.83 22.83
N TYR A 772 0.89 23.64 21.65
CA TYR A 772 0.21 23.01 20.53
C TYR A 772 -0.20 21.56 20.85
N ALA A 773 0.74 20.74 21.36
CA ALA A 773 0.47 19.35 21.72
C ALA A 773 -0.65 19.25 22.77
N ASN A 774 -0.61 20.08 23.82
CA ASN A 774 -1.63 20.10 24.85
C ASN A 774 -2.98 20.55 24.30
N SER A 775 -3.02 21.52 23.39
CA SER A 775 -4.26 21.94 22.71
C SER A 775 -4.88 20.81 21.89
N MET A 776 -4.07 20.03 21.15
CA MET A 776 -4.55 18.87 20.39
C MET A 776 -5.09 17.77 21.32
N LYS A 777 -4.39 17.51 22.44
CA LYS A 777 -4.84 16.54 23.44
C LYS A 777 -6.17 16.96 24.08
N HIS A 778 -6.35 18.25 24.36
CA HIS A 778 -7.59 18.79 24.89
C HIS A 778 -8.75 18.60 23.91
N LEU A 779 -8.57 18.93 22.61
CA LEU A 779 -9.58 18.72 21.58
C LEU A 779 -9.95 17.23 21.43
N ALA A 780 -8.96 16.34 21.47
CA ALA A 780 -9.19 14.91 21.43
C ALA A 780 -10.06 14.44 22.60
N ASN A 781 -9.83 14.98 23.79
CA ASN A 781 -10.61 14.66 24.98
C ASN A 781 -12.04 15.18 24.90
N GLN A 782 -12.23 16.43 24.46
CA GLN A 782 -13.55 16.99 24.22
C GLN A 782 -14.35 16.14 23.22
N ALA A 783 -13.71 15.76 22.10
CA ALA A 783 -14.37 14.93 21.09
C ALA A 783 -14.84 13.58 21.67
N ARG A 784 -14.05 12.93 22.54
CA ARG A 784 -14.44 11.69 23.20
C ARG A 784 -15.61 11.88 24.17
N ILE A 785 -15.62 12.98 24.91
CA ILE A 785 -16.74 13.31 25.81
C ILE A 785 -18.03 13.46 25.00
N GLU A 786 -17.97 14.21 23.92
CA GLU A 786 -19.15 14.42 23.05
C GLU A 786 -19.56 13.15 22.30
N GLU A 787 -18.60 12.28 21.92
CA GLU A 787 -18.90 10.96 21.34
C GLU A 787 -19.77 10.11 22.26
N THR A 788 -19.55 10.15 23.57
CA THR A 788 -20.35 9.37 24.53
C THR A 788 -21.77 9.91 24.73
N LYS A 789 -21.97 11.21 24.50
CA LYS A 789 -23.29 11.86 24.59
C LYS A 789 -24.14 11.65 23.33
N ALA A 790 -23.54 11.24 22.19
CA ALA A 790 -24.24 11.10 20.93
C ALA A 790 -25.24 9.91 20.95
N GLY A 791 -26.50 10.17 20.61
CA GLY A 791 -27.57 9.19 20.54
C GLY A 791 -27.52 8.31 19.28
N LYS A 792 -28.69 7.75 18.89
CA LYS A 792 -28.89 6.92 17.70
C LYS A 792 -30.17 7.32 16.97
N ILE A 793 -30.21 7.21 15.65
CA ILE A 793 -31.43 7.37 14.84
C ILE A 793 -31.94 6.00 14.42
N ALA A 794 -33.23 5.78 14.61
CA ALA A 794 -33.89 4.55 14.17
C ALA A 794 -34.09 4.56 12.64
N TYR A 795 -34.00 3.36 12.05
CA TYR A 795 -34.30 3.19 10.62
C TYR A 795 -35.79 3.41 10.33
N ASN A 796 -36.11 4.19 9.30
CA ASN A 796 -37.47 4.55 8.91
C ASN A 796 -37.74 4.12 7.44
N LYS A 797 -38.70 3.20 7.25
CA LYS A 797 -39.08 2.68 5.93
C LYS A 797 -39.74 3.74 5.03
N GLU A 798 -40.52 4.66 5.61
CA GLU A 798 -41.17 5.74 4.84
C GLU A 798 -40.13 6.76 4.36
N ALA A 799 -39.17 7.12 5.22
CA ALA A 799 -38.07 7.96 4.82
C ALA A 799 -37.24 7.31 3.69
N LYS A 800 -37.01 6.00 3.72
CA LYS A 800 -36.38 5.28 2.60
C LYS A 800 -37.13 5.46 1.29
N ARG A 801 -38.43 5.34 1.29
CA ARG A 801 -39.27 5.54 0.07
C ARG A 801 -39.21 6.99 -0.41
N LYS A 802 -39.30 7.96 0.51
CA LYS A 802 -39.26 9.39 0.18
C LYS A 802 -37.90 9.80 -0.42
N TYR A 803 -36.80 9.25 0.05
CA TYR A 803 -35.43 9.58 -0.34
C TYR A 803 -34.79 8.47 -1.19
N GLN A 804 -35.57 7.79 -2.05
CA GLN A 804 -35.08 6.63 -2.79
C GLN A 804 -33.87 6.95 -3.67
N THR A 805 -33.85 8.12 -4.32
CA THR A 805 -32.71 8.56 -5.15
C THR A 805 -31.43 8.69 -4.36
N GLU A 806 -31.51 9.29 -3.15
CA GLU A 806 -30.37 9.46 -2.24
C GLU A 806 -29.92 8.11 -1.68
N VAL A 807 -30.87 7.22 -1.38
CA VAL A 807 -30.58 5.85 -0.93
C VAL A 807 -29.84 5.05 -2.01
N ASP A 808 -30.23 5.20 -3.28
CA ASP A 808 -29.55 4.54 -4.40
C ASP A 808 -28.14 5.09 -4.60
N SER A 809 -27.95 6.40 -4.43
CA SER A 809 -26.63 7.03 -4.44
C SER A 809 -25.75 6.56 -3.28
N LEU A 810 -26.30 6.50 -2.06
CA LEU A 810 -25.61 5.97 -0.87
C LEU A 810 -25.27 4.49 -1.03
N THR A 811 -26.11 3.71 -1.72
CA THR A 811 -25.85 2.30 -2.02
C THR A 811 -24.65 2.15 -2.97
N LYS A 812 -24.54 3.00 -3.99
CA LYS A 812 -23.33 3.04 -4.85
C LYS A 812 -22.07 3.39 -4.06
N LYS A 813 -22.17 4.32 -3.10
CA LYS A 813 -21.04 4.65 -2.19
C LYS A 813 -20.68 3.47 -1.27
N LEU A 814 -21.68 2.74 -0.79
CA LEU A 814 -21.46 1.48 -0.05
C LEU A 814 -20.71 0.45 -0.89
N ASP A 815 -21.07 0.29 -2.16
CA ASP A 815 -20.39 -0.64 -3.08
C ASP A 815 -18.94 -0.23 -3.32
N ILE A 816 -18.67 1.06 -3.47
CA ILE A 816 -17.29 1.60 -3.56
C ILE A 816 -16.50 1.31 -2.29
N ALA A 817 -17.09 1.56 -1.11
CA ALA A 817 -16.44 1.29 0.17
C ALA A 817 -16.14 -0.20 0.34
N GLN A 818 -17.11 -1.07 0.05
CA GLN A 818 -16.94 -2.53 0.12
C GLN A 818 -15.89 -3.03 -0.88
N SER A 819 -15.87 -2.46 -2.08
CA SER A 819 -14.83 -2.73 -3.08
C SER A 819 -13.44 -2.44 -2.54
N ASN A 820 -13.26 -1.29 -1.89
CA ASN A 820 -11.97 -0.95 -1.31
C ASN A 820 -11.59 -1.88 -0.14
N VAL A 821 -12.55 -2.34 0.66
CA VAL A 821 -12.28 -3.34 1.73
C VAL A 821 -11.68 -4.61 1.14
N VAL A 822 -12.17 -5.07 0.00
CA VAL A 822 -11.62 -6.26 -0.69
C VAL A 822 -10.20 -6.01 -1.17
N LYS A 823 -9.95 -4.86 -1.79
CA LYS A 823 -8.60 -4.44 -2.21
C LYS A 823 -7.64 -4.36 -1.02
N GLU A 824 -8.06 -3.76 0.08
CA GLU A 824 -7.26 -3.67 1.30
C GLU A 824 -6.93 -5.07 1.87
N ARG A 825 -7.88 -5.99 1.88
CA ARG A 825 -7.63 -7.38 2.29
C ARG A 825 -6.59 -8.06 1.39
N ALA A 826 -6.64 -7.82 0.09
CA ALA A 826 -5.64 -8.33 -0.85
C ALA A 826 -4.25 -7.75 -0.54
N ALA A 827 -4.13 -6.43 -0.36
CA ALA A 827 -2.87 -5.78 0.04
C ALA A 827 -2.30 -6.35 1.34
N GLN A 828 -3.14 -6.58 2.35
CA GLN A 828 -2.74 -7.17 3.64
C GLN A 828 -2.19 -8.60 3.45
N ARG A 829 -2.84 -9.44 2.63
CA ARG A 829 -2.39 -10.82 2.36
C ARG A 829 -1.01 -10.83 1.69
N MET A 830 -0.87 -10.05 0.62
CA MET A 830 0.39 -9.94 -0.11
C MET A 830 1.52 -9.43 0.79
N THR A 831 1.22 -8.47 1.64
CA THR A 831 2.17 -7.94 2.64
C THR A 831 2.62 -9.02 3.61
N TYR A 832 1.69 -9.79 4.14
CA TYR A 832 2.00 -10.85 5.10
C TYR A 832 2.89 -11.93 4.46
N ALA A 833 2.54 -12.39 3.26
CA ALA A 833 3.33 -13.35 2.50
C ALA A 833 4.76 -12.84 2.20
N ALA A 834 4.88 -11.59 1.73
CA ALA A 834 6.18 -10.99 1.42
C ALA A 834 7.09 -10.86 2.65
N VAL A 835 6.51 -10.49 3.80
CA VAL A 835 7.27 -10.37 5.06
C VAL A 835 7.69 -11.73 5.57
N GLN A 836 6.83 -12.74 5.49
CA GLN A 836 7.18 -14.10 5.91
C GLN A 836 8.29 -14.69 5.03
N LYS A 837 8.22 -14.49 3.70
CA LYS A 837 9.31 -14.87 2.79
C LYS A 837 10.66 -14.27 3.21
N LYS A 838 10.69 -12.97 3.56
CA LYS A 838 11.90 -12.32 4.06
C LYS A 838 12.39 -12.90 5.40
N GLN A 839 11.47 -13.22 6.30
CA GLN A 839 11.80 -13.82 7.59
C GLN A 839 12.39 -15.24 7.42
N ASN A 840 11.81 -16.03 6.52
CA ASN A 840 12.30 -17.38 6.22
C ASN A 840 13.67 -17.34 5.55
N ALA A 841 13.88 -16.46 4.56
CA ALA A 841 15.17 -16.27 3.91
C ALA A 841 16.28 -15.83 4.90
N ALA A 842 15.96 -14.92 5.83
CA ALA A 842 16.90 -14.53 6.88
C ALA A 842 17.23 -15.71 7.81
N LYS A 843 16.23 -16.55 8.13
CA LYS A 843 16.40 -17.73 8.96
C LYS A 843 17.26 -18.80 8.27
N GLU A 844 17.07 -19.03 6.97
CA GLU A 844 17.90 -19.93 6.16
C GLU A 844 19.36 -19.46 6.10
N ALA A 845 19.59 -18.13 6.11
CA ALA A 845 20.92 -17.52 6.21
C ALA A 845 21.48 -17.49 7.65
N GLY A 846 20.82 -18.16 8.63
CA GLY A 846 21.24 -18.17 10.03
C GLY A 846 20.97 -16.88 10.81
N GLU A 847 20.20 -15.94 10.22
CA GLU A 847 19.85 -14.65 10.82
C GLU A 847 18.41 -14.65 11.34
N VAL A 848 18.15 -13.85 12.39
CA VAL A 848 16.79 -13.62 12.89
C VAL A 848 16.42 -12.17 12.67
N MET A 849 15.41 -11.91 11.84
CA MET A 849 14.88 -10.55 11.66
C MET A 849 14.35 -10.00 12.99
N LYS A 850 14.83 -8.83 13.38
CA LYS A 850 14.35 -8.15 14.58
C LYS A 850 12.94 -7.59 14.37
N ALA A 851 12.18 -7.45 15.44
CA ALA A 851 10.80 -6.94 15.39
C ALA A 851 10.68 -5.58 14.65
N LYS A 852 11.71 -4.72 14.75
CA LYS A 852 11.76 -3.43 14.04
C LYS A 852 11.88 -3.62 12.54
N ASP A 853 12.72 -4.54 12.09
CA ASP A 853 12.95 -4.81 10.68
C ASP A 853 11.71 -5.46 10.04
N VAL A 854 11.05 -6.34 10.79
CA VAL A 854 9.75 -6.92 10.41
C VAL A 854 8.69 -5.82 10.26
N LYS A 855 8.63 -4.86 11.19
CA LYS A 855 7.69 -3.74 11.10
C LYS A 855 7.97 -2.86 9.89
N LYS A 856 9.24 -2.48 9.65
CA LYS A 856 9.64 -1.69 8.48
C LYS A 856 9.32 -2.41 7.17
N ALA A 857 9.67 -3.70 7.08
CA ALA A 857 9.33 -4.52 5.92
C ALA A 857 7.82 -4.61 5.70
N SER A 858 7.03 -4.73 6.79
CA SER A 858 5.56 -4.75 6.69
C SER A 858 4.98 -3.42 6.19
N GLN A 859 5.48 -2.28 6.67
CA GLN A 859 5.02 -0.97 6.22
C GLN A 859 5.34 -0.74 4.74
N GLN A 860 6.60 -0.97 4.35
CA GLN A 860 7.02 -0.82 2.94
C GLN A 860 6.26 -1.75 1.99
N ALA A 861 6.08 -3.01 2.39
CA ALA A 861 5.34 -3.97 1.60
C ALA A 861 3.86 -3.59 1.51
N LEU A 862 3.26 -3.08 2.59
CA LEU A 862 1.85 -2.68 2.58
C LEU A 862 1.59 -1.47 1.68
N THR A 863 2.42 -0.44 1.74
CA THR A 863 2.31 0.72 0.84
C THR A 863 2.38 0.27 -0.61
N ARG A 864 3.41 -0.53 -0.95
CA ARG A 864 3.57 -1.09 -2.29
C ARG A 864 2.33 -1.89 -2.75
N HIS A 865 1.83 -2.80 -1.91
CA HIS A 865 0.72 -3.65 -2.29
C HIS A 865 -0.63 -2.91 -2.33
N ARG A 866 -0.80 -1.83 -1.56
CA ARG A 866 -1.95 -0.94 -1.70
C ARG A 866 -1.96 -0.24 -3.05
N GLU A 867 -0.83 0.32 -3.48
CA GLU A 867 -0.67 0.90 -4.81
C GLU A 867 -0.97 -0.13 -5.90
N GLU A 868 -0.43 -1.33 -5.76
CA GLU A 868 -0.58 -2.41 -6.72
C GLU A 868 -2.04 -2.86 -6.92
N VAL A 869 -2.82 -2.98 -5.85
CA VAL A 869 -4.23 -3.38 -5.93
C VAL A 869 -5.19 -2.19 -6.06
N GLY A 870 -4.67 -0.97 -6.07
CA GLY A 870 -5.48 0.25 -6.07
C GLY A 870 -6.34 0.39 -4.81
N SER A 871 -5.81 -0.02 -3.65
CA SER A 871 -6.45 0.19 -2.35
C SER A 871 -6.12 1.59 -1.83
N VAL A 872 -7.15 2.29 -1.39
CA VAL A 872 -6.99 3.59 -0.72
C VAL A 872 -7.07 3.37 0.78
N SER A 873 -6.17 3.98 1.55
CA SER A 873 -6.21 3.86 3.01
C SER A 873 -7.53 4.44 3.56
N ARG A 874 -7.94 3.99 4.74
CA ARG A 874 -9.17 4.49 5.38
C ARG A 874 -9.14 6.01 5.57
N ARG A 875 -7.95 6.61 5.78
CA ARG A 875 -7.76 8.06 5.94
C ARG A 875 -7.94 8.81 4.62
N ASP A 876 -7.55 8.20 3.51
CA ASP A 876 -7.51 8.86 2.20
C ASP A 876 -8.78 8.63 1.39
N ARG A 877 -9.75 7.86 1.92
CA ARG A 877 -11.06 7.70 1.28
C ARG A 877 -11.89 8.97 1.44
N ASN A 878 -12.04 9.70 0.38
CA ASN A 878 -12.88 10.90 0.35
C ASN A 878 -14.27 10.53 -0.17
N ILE A 879 -15.10 9.92 0.68
CA ILE A 879 -16.51 9.69 0.36
C ILE A 879 -17.26 10.99 0.69
N VAL A 880 -17.49 11.80 -0.33
CA VAL A 880 -18.29 13.02 -0.20
C VAL A 880 -19.77 12.64 -0.11
N ILE A 881 -20.42 13.02 0.98
CA ILE A 881 -21.86 12.88 1.18
C ILE A 881 -22.51 14.23 0.91
N THR A 882 -23.45 14.26 -0.02
CA THR A 882 -24.14 15.50 -0.42
C THR A 882 -25.17 15.94 0.63
N ASP A 883 -25.58 17.21 0.61
CA ASP A 883 -26.57 17.75 1.55
C ASP A 883 -27.90 17.00 1.52
N ASN A 884 -28.32 16.55 0.35
CA ASN A 884 -29.58 15.79 0.22
C ASN A 884 -29.43 14.37 0.78
N GLU A 885 -28.29 13.74 0.56
CA GLU A 885 -27.97 12.46 1.20
C GLU A 885 -27.92 12.61 2.74
N TRP A 886 -27.39 13.73 3.24
CA TRP A 886 -27.41 14.03 4.67
C TRP A 886 -28.83 14.16 5.20
N LYS A 887 -29.76 14.78 4.48
CA LYS A 887 -31.18 14.84 4.83
C LYS A 887 -31.81 13.45 4.89
N ALA A 888 -31.50 12.59 3.91
CA ALA A 888 -31.95 11.21 3.89
C ALA A 888 -31.42 10.41 5.08
N ILE A 889 -30.13 10.54 5.41
CA ILE A 889 -29.49 9.91 6.57
C ILE A 889 -30.14 10.39 7.89
N GLN A 890 -30.36 11.72 8.02
CA GLN A 890 -31.00 12.31 9.19
C GLN A 890 -32.45 11.83 9.39
N ALA A 891 -33.15 11.59 8.30
CA ALA A 891 -34.50 11.04 8.34
C ALA A 891 -34.55 9.52 8.65
N GLY A 892 -33.40 8.86 8.74
CA GLY A 892 -33.31 7.42 8.98
C GLY A 892 -33.56 6.55 7.74
N ALA A 893 -33.38 7.09 6.53
CA ALA A 893 -33.64 6.38 5.27
C ALA A 893 -32.69 5.18 5.03
N ILE A 894 -31.53 5.15 5.68
CA ILE A 894 -30.61 4.00 5.72
C ILE A 894 -30.37 3.56 7.16
N SER A 895 -30.05 2.28 7.36
CA SER A 895 -29.72 1.77 8.68
C SER A 895 -28.34 2.22 9.16
N GLU A 896 -28.16 2.31 10.47
CA GLU A 896 -26.87 2.63 11.11
C GLU A 896 -25.76 1.70 10.62
N ASN A 897 -26.05 0.42 10.42
CA ASN A 897 -25.06 -0.56 9.91
C ASN A 897 -24.59 -0.24 8.48
N ILE A 898 -25.50 0.19 7.61
CA ILE A 898 -25.16 0.59 6.24
C ILE A 898 -24.32 1.88 6.28
N LEU A 899 -24.76 2.87 7.06
CA LEU A 899 -24.04 4.13 7.21
C LEU A 899 -22.61 3.90 7.73
N ASN A 900 -22.44 3.08 8.75
CA ASN A 900 -21.13 2.73 9.29
C ASN A 900 -20.24 2.02 8.27
N LYS A 901 -20.78 1.19 7.36
CA LYS A 901 -20.02 0.55 6.28
C LYS A 901 -19.60 1.53 5.18
N ILE A 902 -20.41 2.55 4.91
CA ILE A 902 -20.04 3.62 3.97
C ILE A 902 -18.91 4.48 4.54
N LEU A 903 -18.99 4.84 5.80
CA LEU A 903 -18.04 5.72 6.49
C LEU A 903 -16.74 4.99 6.90
N ASN A 904 -16.80 3.71 7.18
CA ASN A 904 -15.66 2.86 7.57
C ASN A 904 -15.05 2.10 6.40
#